data_2d214f3aadaa929e48edff6d1d407bf8
#
_entry.id   2d214f3aadaa929e48edff6d1d407bf8
#
_cell.length_a   1.000
_cell.length_b   1.000
_cell.length_c   1.000
_cell.angle_alpha   90.00
_cell.angle_beta   90.00
_cell.angle_gamma   90.00
#
_symmetry.space_group_name_H-M   'P 1'
#
loop_
_entity.id
_entity.type
_entity.pdbx_description
1 polymer ?
#
loop_
_entity_poly.entity_id
_entity_poly.type
_entity_poly.pdbx_seq_one_letter_code
_entity_poly.pdbx_strand_id
1 'polypeptide(L)'
;VIWSFLSALPVTKTDVVIFDAEKKGGSVTPFLGFKKACPDVFDDNIYSNADDIYERLNKLNRQIDSLIQEKLGSRFANLLEYNRNTPNMAEPITLLVIYDFPGGFDARALSMLNNILKNGGKCGVYTIICHNRGVHYSSYDNVNEYMETYKRSCTQIELTDKAISLLPFNLPISVKEPLTYREIDKFVEDYKAESEKIKNKGLSFTDILDDGLFSRTLEKGLSIPVGVGDGEHIVPITFGRGSSHHALIAGATGSGKSTLLHTLIMSAMLNYSPDLLNLYLMDFKSGTEFKVYDSRRLPHIKLLALDAMQEFGESILENLVSEIGRRSEMFKSVGASTLGEYVKLSGVAMPKILIIMDEFQVLYNDSTNRKVANHCAELTKRIVTEGRSYGMHLLMATQSTKIISNLTIETGTIEQMRIRIGLKCGEWDANYLFTERNDAKALKMMKGPIGTAVMNEEYTEKDLIAFRAAYCDDATQKKYLDIIANELTEYKYDLQTFEGSKVTPLLDTEFGSSGLGDEAPLAVEIGSLIKVAPPLRIVFDRCRKHNTLICGSGERMSENLMNLYSLAILKNNGAKLYCFDGERLLGPSQADRFYEEYARFGSRFTMADGRGDIIRCINEVYDIYTARKKKNSGDQIFIMIKNLQFMDIIKSMLKGEPIDESDYLEDAPVQEVPDDPFDFGMGIDTSAMNVSDKLLKLIDDGTAYGIFFIIGSIEFQSVKECMYFGENTLPKFPERYVFSLNDSDAESLIENISVKSLKHNTVYYSDSIKNTFQVKPYVFPSAEELHIHLNSVIGGNE
;
A
#
# COMPACT_ATOMS: atom_id res chain seq x y z
N VAL A 1 -20.48 21.56 42.33
CA VAL A 1 -20.98 22.06 41.04
C VAL A 1 -20.25 21.38 39.89
N ILE A 2 -18.89 21.39 39.85
CA ILE A 2 -18.13 20.79 38.70
C ILE A 2 -18.49 19.30 38.56
N TRP A 3 -18.44 18.48 39.61
CA TRP A 3 -18.85 17.07 39.57
C TRP A 3 -20.29 16.87 39.09
N SER A 4 -21.21 17.72 39.54
CA SER A 4 -22.62 17.68 39.10
C SER A 4 -22.78 18.07 37.64
N PHE A 5 -21.96 19.02 37.15
CA PHE A 5 -21.90 19.39 35.73
C PHE A 5 -21.41 18.21 34.87
N LEU A 6 -20.30 17.56 35.26
CA LEU A 6 -19.74 16.43 34.56
C LEU A 6 -20.70 15.21 34.55
N SER A 7 -21.46 15.01 35.63
CA SER A 7 -22.43 13.90 35.72
C SER A 7 -23.75 14.14 34.98
N ALA A 8 -24.08 15.41 34.71
CA ALA A 8 -25.36 15.79 34.09
C ALA A 8 -25.30 15.85 32.55
N LEU A 9 -24.11 15.83 31.97
CA LEU A 9 -23.90 16.02 30.53
C LEU A 9 -23.29 14.76 29.90
N PRO A 10 -23.54 14.54 28.60
CA PRO A 10 -22.93 13.42 27.89
C PRO A 10 -21.43 13.44 27.98
N VAL A 11 -20.84 12.30 28.27
CA VAL A 11 -19.40 12.08 28.30
C VAL A 11 -18.81 12.48 26.95
N THR A 12 -17.62 13.08 26.92
CA THR A 12 -16.96 13.63 25.70
C THR A 12 -17.55 14.92 25.11
N LYS A 13 -18.67 15.44 25.68
CA LYS A 13 -19.31 16.67 25.25
C LYS A 13 -19.24 17.76 26.33
N THR A 14 -18.23 17.69 27.18
CA THR A 14 -17.96 18.63 28.28
C THR A 14 -16.53 19.17 28.19
N ASP A 15 -16.39 20.47 28.48
CA ASP A 15 -15.10 21.16 28.55
C ASP A 15 -15.09 22.03 29.83
N VAL A 16 -13.99 21.99 30.58
CA VAL A 16 -13.85 22.73 31.83
C VAL A 16 -12.61 23.61 31.78
N VAL A 17 -12.80 24.90 31.92
CA VAL A 17 -11.75 25.90 31.94
C VAL A 17 -11.67 26.53 33.32
N ILE A 18 -10.52 26.55 33.96
CA ILE A 18 -10.33 27.05 35.33
C ILE A 18 -9.31 28.18 35.38
N PHE A 19 -9.72 29.30 35.99
CA PHE A 19 -8.84 30.40 36.34
C PHE A 19 -8.63 30.42 37.86
N ASP A 20 -7.37 30.42 38.29
CA ASP A 20 -6.97 30.40 39.69
C ASP A 20 -5.69 31.25 39.90
N ALA A 21 -5.85 32.56 39.88
CA ALA A 21 -4.74 33.47 39.93
C ALA A 21 -4.07 33.55 41.32
N GLU A 22 -4.87 33.53 42.40
CA GLU A 22 -4.36 33.70 43.78
C GLU A 22 -3.64 32.45 44.30
N LYS A 23 -4.24 31.26 44.07
CA LYS A 23 -3.70 29.99 44.59
C LYS A 23 -2.85 29.23 43.57
N LYS A 24 -2.59 29.86 42.39
CA LYS A 24 -1.75 29.31 41.33
C LYS A 24 -2.03 27.84 41.00
N GLY A 25 -3.30 27.52 40.94
CA GLY A 25 -3.78 26.15 40.62
C GLY A 25 -4.08 25.26 41.83
N GLY A 26 -3.92 25.74 43.07
CA GLY A 26 -4.25 24.97 44.26
C GLY A 26 -5.69 24.54 44.36
N SER A 27 -6.61 25.34 43.80
CA SER A 27 -8.05 24.99 43.72
C SER A 27 -8.39 23.85 42.74
N VAL A 28 -7.47 23.46 41.88
CA VAL A 28 -7.65 22.38 40.89
C VAL A 28 -7.25 21.02 41.47
N THR A 29 -6.53 20.97 42.58
CA THR A 29 -6.02 19.73 43.18
C THR A 29 -7.06 18.60 43.28
N PRO A 30 -8.34 18.85 43.66
CA PRO A 30 -9.35 17.80 43.72
C PRO A 30 -9.69 17.16 42.38
N PHE A 31 -9.32 17.78 41.26
CA PHE A 31 -9.64 17.34 39.90
C PHE A 31 -8.45 16.76 39.16
N LEU A 32 -7.23 16.74 39.75
CA LEU A 32 -6.01 16.28 39.10
C LEU A 32 -6.09 14.79 38.68
N GLY A 33 -6.73 13.96 39.50
CA GLY A 33 -6.98 12.56 39.16
C GLY A 33 -7.86 12.40 37.91
N PHE A 34 -8.92 13.20 37.84
CA PHE A 34 -9.81 13.21 36.68
C PHE A 34 -9.12 13.79 35.43
N LYS A 35 -8.41 14.91 35.57
CA LYS A 35 -7.65 15.49 34.46
C LYS A 35 -6.63 14.52 33.89
N LYS A 36 -5.96 13.73 34.74
CA LYS A 36 -5.02 12.69 34.30
C LYS A 36 -5.71 11.54 33.58
N ALA A 37 -6.91 11.14 34.04
CA ALA A 37 -7.67 10.03 33.45
C ALA A 37 -8.39 10.43 32.15
N CYS A 38 -8.87 11.69 32.07
CA CYS A 38 -9.66 12.24 30.97
C CYS A 38 -9.11 13.63 30.58
N PRO A 39 -7.92 13.69 29.93
CA PRO A 39 -7.25 14.95 29.63
C PRO A 39 -8.06 15.87 28.72
N ASP A 40 -8.89 15.33 27.86
CA ASP A 40 -9.69 16.10 26.90
C ASP A 40 -10.82 16.95 27.54
N VAL A 41 -11.15 16.71 28.81
CA VAL A 41 -12.24 17.43 29.53
C VAL A 41 -11.77 18.70 30.19
N PHE A 42 -10.53 18.76 30.61
CA PHE A 42 -9.94 19.94 31.25
C PHE A 42 -8.92 20.58 30.34
N ASP A 43 -8.96 21.91 30.27
CA ASP A 43 -7.93 22.66 29.56
C ASP A 43 -6.52 22.30 30.08
N ASP A 44 -5.52 22.25 29.18
CA ASP A 44 -4.16 21.85 29.54
C ASP A 44 -3.50 22.80 30.55
N ASN A 45 -3.85 24.08 30.48
CA ASN A 45 -3.28 25.11 31.31
C ASN A 45 -4.20 25.47 32.49
N ILE A 46 -3.57 25.86 33.60
CA ILE A 46 -4.19 26.56 34.70
C ILE A 46 -3.79 28.02 34.56
N TYR A 47 -4.76 28.90 34.35
CA TYR A 47 -4.53 30.31 34.06
C TYR A 47 -4.41 31.08 35.33
N SER A 48 -3.22 31.64 35.57
CA SER A 48 -2.86 32.33 36.84
C SER A 48 -2.35 33.75 36.66
N ASN A 49 -2.06 34.18 35.43
CA ASN A 49 -1.62 35.57 35.17
C ASN A 49 -2.61 36.29 34.23
N ALA A 50 -2.56 37.61 34.21
CA ALA A 50 -3.53 38.47 33.50
C ALA A 50 -3.48 38.28 31.98
N ASP A 51 -2.31 38.10 31.41
CA ASP A 51 -2.17 37.93 29.94
C ASP A 51 -2.72 36.58 29.50
N ASP A 52 -2.41 35.45 30.19
CA ASP A 52 -2.94 34.14 29.87
C ASP A 52 -4.45 34.10 30.05
N ILE A 53 -4.99 34.73 31.11
CA ILE A 53 -6.44 34.86 31.33
C ILE A 53 -7.10 35.61 30.18
N TYR A 54 -6.52 36.76 29.78
CA TYR A 54 -7.03 37.53 28.66
C TYR A 54 -7.01 36.73 27.34
N GLU A 55 -5.90 36.09 27.03
CA GLU A 55 -5.80 35.26 25.79
C GLU A 55 -6.80 34.14 25.78
N ARG A 56 -7.01 33.46 26.90
CA ARG A 56 -7.98 32.36 26.96
C ARG A 56 -9.43 32.85 26.84
N LEU A 57 -9.77 33.96 27.47
CA LEU A 57 -11.09 34.62 27.32
C LEU A 57 -11.32 35.07 25.88
N ASN A 58 -10.31 35.64 25.24
CA ASN A 58 -10.37 36.03 23.83
C ASN A 58 -10.63 34.80 22.90
N LYS A 59 -9.96 33.68 23.19
CA LYS A 59 -10.21 32.44 22.48
C LYS A 59 -11.64 31.93 22.65
N LEU A 60 -12.19 31.99 23.88
CA LEU A 60 -13.61 31.65 24.14
C LEU A 60 -14.57 32.60 23.40
N ASN A 61 -14.32 33.89 23.37
CA ASN A 61 -15.14 34.83 22.60
C ASN A 61 -15.14 34.50 21.10
N ARG A 62 -13.97 34.22 20.52
CA ARG A 62 -13.89 33.78 19.11
C ARG A 62 -14.66 32.48 18.86
N GLN A 63 -14.66 31.52 19.80
CA GLN A 63 -15.45 30.32 19.73
C GLN A 63 -16.98 30.62 19.74
N ILE A 64 -17.40 31.52 20.63
CA ILE A 64 -18.80 31.97 20.70
C ILE A 64 -19.24 32.62 19.39
N ASP A 65 -18.41 33.53 18.83
CA ASP A 65 -18.70 34.20 17.55
C ASP A 65 -18.79 33.18 16.41
N SER A 66 -17.88 32.23 16.32
CA SER A 66 -17.90 31.16 15.30
C SER A 66 -19.15 30.30 15.44
N LEU A 67 -19.52 29.87 16.66
CA LEU A 67 -20.76 29.12 16.90
C LEU A 67 -22.01 29.86 16.47
N ILE A 68 -22.08 31.15 16.79
CA ILE A 68 -23.23 31.98 16.39
C ILE A 68 -23.33 32.08 14.88
N GLN A 69 -22.23 32.35 14.19
CA GLN A 69 -22.23 32.59 12.74
C GLN A 69 -22.33 31.30 11.94
N GLU A 70 -21.62 30.25 12.31
CA GLU A 70 -21.44 29.05 11.50
C GLU A 70 -22.44 27.95 11.83
N LYS A 71 -22.83 27.81 13.11
CA LYS A 71 -23.65 26.69 13.58
C LYS A 71 -25.09 27.07 13.92
N LEU A 72 -25.27 28.09 14.73
CA LEU A 72 -26.60 28.50 15.19
C LEU A 72 -27.31 29.30 14.08
N GLY A 73 -26.69 30.36 13.57
CA GLY A 73 -27.29 31.24 12.54
C GLY A 73 -28.70 31.65 12.89
N SER A 74 -29.60 31.54 11.93
CA SER A 74 -31.04 31.73 12.11
C SER A 74 -31.82 30.43 12.33
N ARG A 75 -31.15 29.29 12.39
CA ARG A 75 -31.78 27.96 12.41
C ARG A 75 -32.03 27.40 13.81
N PHE A 76 -31.16 27.73 14.76
CA PHE A 76 -31.22 27.18 16.12
C PHE A 76 -31.18 28.32 17.16
N ALA A 77 -32.02 28.22 18.18
CA ALA A 77 -32.10 29.25 19.23
C ALA A 77 -30.85 29.21 20.14
N ASN A 78 -30.25 28.04 20.36
CA ASN A 78 -29.12 27.83 21.22
C ASN A 78 -28.37 26.50 20.88
N LEU A 79 -27.18 26.33 21.49
CA LEU A 79 -26.34 25.15 21.29
C LEU A 79 -27.02 23.82 21.73
N LEU A 80 -27.84 23.83 22.75
CA LEU A 80 -28.55 22.61 23.21
C LEU A 80 -29.54 22.12 22.15
N GLU A 81 -30.23 23.05 21.51
CA GLU A 81 -31.13 22.73 20.39
C GLU A 81 -30.34 22.20 19.17
N TYR A 82 -29.26 22.86 18.83
CA TYR A 82 -28.33 22.41 17.79
C TYR A 82 -27.86 20.96 18.08
N ASN A 83 -27.29 20.70 19.27
CA ASN A 83 -26.77 19.38 19.65
C ASN A 83 -27.83 18.27 19.65
N ARG A 84 -29.10 18.60 19.97
CA ARG A 84 -30.23 17.64 19.90
C ARG A 84 -30.56 17.27 18.47
N ASN A 85 -30.46 18.21 17.54
CA ASN A 85 -30.75 17.98 16.12
C ASN A 85 -29.55 17.48 15.31
N THR A 86 -28.34 17.51 15.88
CA THR A 86 -27.09 17.09 15.21
C THR A 86 -26.21 16.28 16.16
N PRO A 87 -26.66 15.12 16.68
CA PRO A 87 -25.93 14.37 17.71
C PRO A 87 -24.54 13.92 17.25
N ASN A 88 -24.37 13.57 15.98
CA ASN A 88 -23.08 13.15 15.40
C ASN A 88 -22.07 14.31 15.25
N MET A 89 -22.54 15.55 15.19
CA MET A 89 -21.74 16.77 15.08
C MET A 89 -21.89 17.69 16.31
N ALA A 90 -22.43 17.16 17.42
CA ALA A 90 -22.67 17.94 18.64
C ALA A 90 -21.39 18.56 19.19
N GLU A 91 -21.48 19.86 19.51
CA GLU A 91 -20.38 20.65 20.10
C GLU A 91 -20.33 20.50 21.62
N PRO A 92 -19.16 20.63 22.27
CA PRO A 92 -19.04 20.52 23.71
C PRO A 92 -19.69 21.71 24.44
N ILE A 93 -20.15 21.44 25.67
CA ILE A 93 -20.61 22.47 26.59
C ILE A 93 -19.45 22.83 27.51
N THR A 94 -19.11 24.12 27.61
CA THR A 94 -17.98 24.61 28.37
C THR A 94 -18.42 25.19 29.72
N LEU A 95 -17.76 24.76 30.79
CA LEU A 95 -17.87 25.34 32.12
C LEU A 95 -16.62 26.17 32.41
N LEU A 96 -16.77 27.51 32.45
CA LEU A 96 -15.73 28.43 32.88
C LEU A 96 -15.86 28.65 34.40
N VAL A 97 -14.84 28.31 35.16
CA VAL A 97 -14.76 28.52 36.62
C VAL A 97 -13.66 29.50 36.96
N ILE A 98 -14.05 30.58 37.64
CA ILE A 98 -13.13 31.63 38.04
C ILE A 98 -13.06 31.67 39.56
N TYR A 99 -11.90 31.28 40.10
CA TYR A 99 -11.64 31.35 41.55
C TYR A 99 -11.06 32.71 41.95
N ASP A 100 -11.35 33.13 43.17
CA ASP A 100 -10.82 34.32 43.81
C ASP A 100 -10.89 35.61 42.93
N PHE A 101 -12.01 35.70 42.15
CA PHE A 101 -12.24 36.91 41.34
C PHE A 101 -12.29 38.16 42.23
N PRO A 102 -11.68 39.30 41.82
CA PRO A 102 -11.12 39.67 40.52
C PRO A 102 -9.62 39.43 40.40
N GLY A 103 -9.01 38.58 41.21
CA GLY A 103 -7.57 38.27 41.14
C GLY A 103 -7.13 37.88 39.72
N GLY A 104 -6.07 38.49 39.21
CA GLY A 104 -5.53 38.22 37.87
C GLY A 104 -6.30 38.84 36.69
N PHE A 105 -7.34 39.63 36.92
CA PHE A 105 -8.10 40.33 35.89
C PHE A 105 -7.69 41.76 35.70
N ASP A 106 -7.30 42.14 34.48
CA ASP A 106 -7.13 43.53 34.03
C ASP A 106 -8.40 44.00 33.27
N ALA A 107 -8.42 45.29 32.87
CA ALA A 107 -9.54 45.87 32.14
C ALA A 107 -9.87 45.13 30.82
N ARG A 108 -8.87 44.58 30.14
CA ARG A 108 -9.03 43.84 28.91
C ARG A 108 -9.77 42.51 29.18
N ALA A 109 -9.31 41.76 30.18
CA ALA A 109 -9.92 40.50 30.61
C ALA A 109 -11.36 40.70 31.12
N LEU A 110 -11.65 41.77 31.87
CA LEU A 110 -12.98 42.14 32.33
C LEU A 110 -13.95 42.41 31.17
N SER A 111 -13.49 43.16 30.15
CA SER A 111 -14.28 43.37 28.92
C SER A 111 -14.61 42.06 28.20
N MET A 112 -13.64 41.16 28.06
CA MET A 112 -13.83 39.86 27.43
C MET A 112 -14.80 38.98 28.23
N LEU A 113 -14.70 38.95 29.54
CA LEU A 113 -15.63 38.24 30.42
C LEU A 113 -17.05 38.75 30.30
N ASN A 114 -17.25 40.07 30.23
CA ASN A 114 -18.58 40.67 30.04
C ASN A 114 -19.26 40.20 28.76
N ASN A 115 -18.49 40.06 27.68
CA ASN A 115 -19.01 39.53 26.42
C ASN A 115 -19.45 38.08 26.54
N ILE A 116 -18.66 37.26 27.23
CA ILE A 116 -18.99 35.84 27.49
C ILE A 116 -20.26 35.73 28.34
N LEU A 117 -20.41 36.54 29.37
CA LEU A 117 -21.60 36.52 30.21
C LEU A 117 -22.88 36.88 29.45
N LYS A 118 -22.79 37.77 28.45
CA LYS A 118 -23.94 38.16 27.62
C LYS A 118 -24.32 37.10 26.58
N ASN A 119 -23.34 36.50 25.93
CA ASN A 119 -23.57 35.66 24.74
C ASN A 119 -23.32 34.18 25.00
N GLY A 120 -22.50 33.82 26.00
CA GLY A 120 -21.99 32.49 26.23
C GLY A 120 -23.10 31.45 26.49
N GLY A 121 -24.12 31.81 27.26
CA GLY A 121 -25.19 30.87 27.59
C GLY A 121 -25.94 30.29 26.39
N LYS A 122 -26.11 31.08 25.32
CA LYS A 122 -26.68 30.59 24.05
C LYS A 122 -25.73 29.61 23.32
N CYS A 123 -24.45 29.80 23.51
CA CYS A 123 -23.38 28.99 22.89
C CYS A 123 -22.83 27.88 23.78
N GLY A 124 -23.57 27.53 24.87
CA GLY A 124 -23.19 26.46 25.79
C GLY A 124 -21.98 26.79 26.68
N VAL A 125 -21.61 28.07 26.82
CA VAL A 125 -20.55 28.51 27.76
C VAL A 125 -21.20 29.03 29.03
N TYR A 126 -21.10 28.26 30.11
CA TYR A 126 -21.62 28.62 31.44
C TYR A 126 -20.49 29.05 32.35
N THR A 127 -20.66 30.15 33.09
CA THR A 127 -19.61 30.72 33.92
C THR A 127 -19.97 30.70 35.40
N ILE A 128 -19.04 30.24 36.24
CA ILE A 128 -19.10 30.35 37.69
C ILE A 128 -18.03 31.35 38.16
N ILE A 129 -18.42 32.38 38.87
CA ILE A 129 -17.52 33.37 39.41
C ILE A 129 -17.51 33.26 40.94
N CYS A 130 -16.39 32.84 41.51
CA CYS A 130 -16.19 32.85 42.98
C CYS A 130 -15.53 34.19 43.37
N HIS A 131 -16.38 35.13 43.76
CA HIS A 131 -15.93 36.45 44.20
C HIS A 131 -15.33 36.40 45.59
N ASN A 132 -14.06 36.81 45.71
CA ASN A 132 -13.36 36.92 47.01
C ASN A 132 -13.22 38.39 47.42
N ARG A 133 -13.94 38.79 48.50
CA ARG A 133 -13.94 40.13 49.03
C ARG A 133 -12.60 40.58 49.61
N GLY A 134 -11.69 39.65 49.88
CA GLY A 134 -10.36 39.92 50.43
C GLY A 134 -9.26 40.21 49.38
N VAL A 135 -9.59 40.03 48.08
CA VAL A 135 -8.63 40.26 47.00
C VAL A 135 -8.60 41.78 46.69
N HIS A 136 -7.41 42.38 46.80
CA HIS A 136 -7.19 43.78 46.42
C HIS A 136 -6.94 43.89 44.91
N TYR A 137 -7.56 44.84 44.28
CA TYR A 137 -7.42 45.13 42.86
C TYR A 137 -7.18 46.61 42.62
N SER A 138 -6.61 46.97 41.47
CA SER A 138 -6.32 48.35 41.10
C SER A 138 -7.62 49.13 40.89
N SER A 139 -7.69 50.35 41.44
CA SER A 139 -8.82 51.26 41.22
C SER A 139 -8.92 51.76 39.75
N TYR A 140 -7.89 51.56 38.96
CA TYR A 140 -7.85 51.92 37.52
C TYR A 140 -8.58 50.95 36.62
N ASP A 141 -8.89 49.75 37.08
CA ASP A 141 -9.45 48.72 36.25
C ASP A 141 -10.99 48.71 36.16
N ASN A 142 -11.67 49.68 36.74
CA ASN A 142 -13.16 49.82 36.75
C ASN A 142 -13.90 48.58 37.22
N VAL A 143 -13.30 47.76 38.06
CA VAL A 143 -13.85 46.45 38.51
C VAL A 143 -15.23 46.65 39.13
N ASN A 144 -15.48 47.72 39.86
CA ASN A 144 -16.78 47.99 40.49
C ASN A 144 -17.92 48.15 39.47
N GLU A 145 -17.66 48.77 38.31
CA GLU A 145 -18.63 48.92 37.26
C GLU A 145 -19.00 47.57 36.63
N TYR A 146 -17.98 46.72 36.39
CA TYR A 146 -18.22 45.38 35.93
C TYR A 146 -18.91 44.49 36.96
N MET A 147 -18.60 44.64 38.25
CA MET A 147 -19.26 43.93 39.35
C MET A 147 -20.76 44.15 39.36
N GLU A 148 -21.23 45.37 39.17
CA GLU A 148 -22.68 45.65 39.11
C GLU A 148 -23.33 45.00 37.87
N THR A 149 -22.62 44.94 36.75
CA THR A 149 -23.09 44.25 35.54
C THR A 149 -23.17 42.75 35.78
N TYR A 150 -22.18 42.15 36.42
CA TYR A 150 -22.14 40.73 36.72
C TYR A 150 -23.24 40.30 37.71
N LYS A 151 -23.52 41.11 38.73
CA LYS A 151 -24.62 40.93 39.69
C LYS A 151 -25.97 40.88 38.99
N ARG A 152 -26.15 41.69 37.92
CA ARG A 152 -27.40 41.68 37.14
C ARG A 152 -27.49 40.51 36.18
N SER A 153 -26.35 40.01 35.68
CA SER A 153 -26.28 38.96 34.65
C SER A 153 -26.21 37.54 35.22
N CYS A 154 -25.80 37.37 36.48
CA CYS A 154 -25.59 36.10 37.15
C CYS A 154 -26.57 35.85 38.29
N THR A 155 -26.94 34.58 38.51
CA THR A 155 -27.58 34.15 39.76
C THR A 155 -26.59 34.25 40.88
N GLN A 156 -26.95 34.96 41.97
CA GLN A 156 -26.06 35.25 43.07
C GLN A 156 -26.31 34.32 44.26
N ILE A 157 -25.23 33.66 44.71
CA ILE A 157 -25.26 32.83 45.93
C ILE A 157 -24.28 33.44 46.92
N GLU A 158 -24.79 33.81 48.10
CA GLU A 158 -23.93 34.32 49.18
C GLU A 158 -23.56 33.18 50.13
N LEU A 159 -22.24 33.03 50.38
CA LEU A 159 -21.68 32.11 51.35
C LEU A 159 -21.17 32.89 52.54
N THR A 160 -21.74 32.57 53.70
CA THR A 160 -21.32 33.14 55.00
C THR A 160 -20.96 31.96 55.90
N ASP A 161 -20.27 32.25 57.01
CA ASP A 161 -19.91 31.23 58.02
C ASP A 161 -21.13 30.48 58.59
N LYS A 162 -22.35 31.04 58.45
CA LYS A 162 -23.57 30.52 59.08
C LYS A 162 -24.59 29.95 58.08
N ALA A 163 -24.57 30.37 56.83
CA ALA A 163 -25.57 30.00 55.88
C ALA A 163 -25.13 30.21 54.41
N ILE A 164 -25.76 29.48 53.53
CA ILE A 164 -25.68 29.66 52.07
C ILE A 164 -27.06 30.15 51.63
N SER A 165 -27.11 31.29 50.96
CA SER A 165 -28.37 31.95 50.61
C SER A 165 -28.38 32.36 49.12
N LEU A 166 -29.55 32.18 48.47
CA LEU A 166 -29.85 32.69 47.13
C LEU A 166 -30.33 34.17 47.24
N LEU A 167 -29.57 35.05 46.63
CA LEU A 167 -29.89 36.48 46.54
C LEU A 167 -30.74 36.79 45.29
N PRO A 168 -31.59 37.87 45.35
CA PRO A 168 -31.80 38.83 46.47
C PRO A 168 -32.81 38.35 47.50
N PHE A 169 -33.40 37.19 47.36
CA PHE A 169 -34.52 36.71 48.18
C PHE A 169 -34.08 36.12 49.54
N ASN A 170 -32.79 36.00 49.81
CA ASN A 170 -32.22 35.37 51.01
C ASN A 170 -32.77 33.97 51.30
N LEU A 171 -33.08 33.24 50.22
CA LEU A 171 -33.55 31.86 50.34
C LEU A 171 -32.40 30.92 50.74
N PRO A 172 -32.59 30.13 51.83
CA PRO A 172 -31.52 29.21 52.24
C PRO A 172 -31.35 28.10 51.21
N ILE A 173 -30.08 27.80 50.88
CA ILE A 173 -29.73 26.69 50.02
C ILE A 173 -29.11 25.59 50.86
N SER A 174 -29.62 24.38 50.75
CA SER A 174 -28.98 23.16 51.27
C SER A 174 -27.99 22.60 50.25
N VAL A 175 -26.75 22.46 50.61
CA VAL A 175 -25.72 21.85 49.78
C VAL A 175 -25.65 20.38 50.16
N LYS A 176 -25.63 19.51 49.16
CA LYS A 176 -25.38 18.07 49.38
C LYS A 176 -24.00 17.89 49.99
N GLU A 177 -23.84 16.82 50.77
CA GLU A 177 -22.51 16.43 51.29
C GLU A 177 -21.51 16.28 50.18
N PRO A 178 -20.23 16.69 50.40
CA PRO A 178 -19.20 16.49 49.41
C PRO A 178 -18.99 15.01 49.12
N LEU A 179 -18.69 14.71 47.89
CA LEU A 179 -18.34 13.33 47.48
C LEU A 179 -17.10 12.86 48.24
N THR A 180 -17.15 11.60 48.70
CA THR A 180 -16.00 10.93 49.28
C THR A 180 -14.96 10.63 48.20
N TYR A 181 -13.71 10.45 48.58
CA TYR A 181 -12.64 10.06 47.62
C TYR A 181 -13.00 8.79 46.85
N ARG A 182 -13.59 7.81 47.47
CA ARG A 182 -14.03 6.55 46.85
C ARG A 182 -15.13 6.79 45.80
N GLU A 183 -16.04 7.69 46.01
CA GLU A 183 -17.10 8.03 45.07
C GLU A 183 -16.52 8.81 43.88
N ILE A 184 -15.53 9.67 44.13
CA ILE A 184 -14.79 10.39 43.08
C ILE A 184 -14.00 9.42 42.21
N ASP A 185 -13.23 8.51 42.82
CA ASP A 185 -12.45 7.53 42.09
C ASP A 185 -13.35 6.65 41.22
N LYS A 186 -14.44 6.16 41.77
CA LYS A 186 -15.42 5.37 41.00
C LYS A 186 -15.99 6.17 39.83
N PHE A 187 -16.38 7.43 40.08
CA PHE A 187 -16.89 8.29 39.01
C PHE A 187 -15.89 8.52 37.89
N VAL A 188 -14.59 8.71 38.23
CA VAL A 188 -13.51 8.88 37.28
C VAL A 188 -13.32 7.61 36.42
N GLU A 189 -13.35 6.44 37.05
CA GLU A 189 -13.25 5.15 36.35
C GLU A 189 -14.43 4.93 35.38
N ASP A 190 -15.67 5.13 35.90
CA ASP A 190 -16.88 4.98 35.10
C ASP A 190 -16.92 5.96 33.93
N TYR A 191 -16.55 7.23 34.15
CA TYR A 191 -16.49 8.27 33.13
C TYR A 191 -15.44 7.94 32.06
N LYS A 192 -14.26 7.47 32.48
CA LYS A 192 -13.20 7.06 31.57
C LYS A 192 -13.64 5.89 30.68
N ALA A 193 -14.21 4.85 31.29
CA ALA A 193 -14.70 3.68 30.58
C ALA A 193 -15.79 4.05 29.55
N GLU A 194 -16.75 4.91 29.92
CA GLU A 194 -17.79 5.37 29.01
C GLU A 194 -17.22 6.31 27.93
N SER A 195 -16.22 7.15 28.25
CA SER A 195 -15.52 7.99 27.28
C SER A 195 -14.80 7.15 26.21
N GLU A 196 -14.10 6.11 26.64
CA GLU A 196 -13.42 5.17 25.72
C GLU A 196 -14.45 4.44 24.84
N LYS A 197 -15.55 3.98 25.41
CA LYS A 197 -16.62 3.31 24.70
C LYS A 197 -17.29 4.24 23.66
N ILE A 198 -17.56 5.50 24.02
CA ILE A 198 -18.14 6.50 23.10
C ILE A 198 -17.14 6.89 21.99
N LYS A 199 -15.86 7.09 22.35
CA LYS A 199 -14.80 7.37 21.35
C LYS A 199 -14.68 6.24 20.33
N ASN A 200 -14.85 4.99 20.79
CA ASN A 200 -14.81 3.80 19.93
C ASN A 200 -16.14 3.55 19.20
N LYS A 201 -17.27 4.12 19.66
CA LYS A 201 -18.58 4.02 18.98
C LYS A 201 -18.64 5.09 17.87
N GLY A 202 -18.08 4.76 16.72
CA GLY A 202 -18.19 5.57 15.50
C GLY A 202 -19.65 5.67 15.00
N LEU A 203 -19.88 6.51 14.03
CA LEU A 203 -21.10 6.45 13.19
C LEU A 203 -21.12 5.08 12.51
N SER A 204 -22.22 4.33 12.63
CA SER A 204 -22.27 2.99 12.04
C SER A 204 -22.28 3.07 10.51
N PHE A 205 -21.58 2.15 9.88
CA PHE A 205 -21.62 2.00 8.43
C PHE A 205 -23.03 1.71 7.91
N THR A 206 -23.86 1.01 8.70
CA THR A 206 -25.25 0.70 8.34
C THR A 206 -26.14 1.93 8.24
N ASP A 207 -25.77 3.03 8.92
CA ASP A 207 -26.57 4.25 8.94
C ASP A 207 -26.49 5.07 7.64
N ILE A 208 -25.51 4.74 6.78
CA ILE A 208 -25.31 5.42 5.49
C ILE A 208 -25.68 4.57 4.27
N LEU A 209 -26.11 3.33 4.48
CA LEU A 209 -26.46 2.43 3.38
C LEU A 209 -27.84 2.74 2.82
N ASP A 210 -27.98 2.61 1.51
CA ASP A 210 -29.26 2.62 0.82
C ASP A 210 -30.02 1.29 1.06
N ASP A 211 -31.33 1.32 0.88
CA ASP A 211 -32.15 0.11 0.91
C ASP A 211 -31.89 -0.76 -0.34
N GLY A 212 -31.28 -1.93 -0.15
CA GLY A 212 -31.02 -2.91 -1.21
C GLY A 212 -29.64 -2.77 -1.85
N LEU A 213 -29.19 -3.89 -2.46
CA LEU A 213 -27.91 -3.97 -3.18
C LEU A 213 -28.05 -3.35 -4.59
N PHE A 214 -26.96 -2.72 -5.04
CA PHE A 214 -26.80 -2.17 -6.40
C PHE A 214 -27.93 -1.20 -6.81
N SER A 215 -28.43 -0.41 -5.84
CA SER A 215 -29.59 0.46 -6.00
C SER A 215 -29.30 1.74 -6.83
N ARG A 216 -28.02 2.11 -7.00
CA ARG A 216 -27.63 3.37 -7.64
C ARG A 216 -27.30 3.24 -9.10
N THR A 217 -27.59 4.31 -9.85
CA THR A 217 -27.22 4.48 -11.26
C THR A 217 -26.13 5.55 -11.40
N LEU A 218 -25.52 5.65 -12.59
CA LEU A 218 -24.46 6.61 -12.89
C LEU A 218 -24.97 7.95 -13.47
N GLU A 219 -26.27 8.19 -13.54
CA GLU A 219 -26.85 9.40 -14.16
C GLU A 219 -26.39 10.71 -13.50
N LYS A 220 -26.21 10.69 -12.18
CA LYS A 220 -25.74 11.85 -11.39
C LYS A 220 -24.23 11.80 -11.05
N GLY A 221 -23.47 10.99 -11.78
CA GLY A 221 -22.07 10.69 -11.46
C GLY A 221 -21.93 9.46 -10.56
N LEU A 222 -20.69 9.13 -10.18
CA LEU A 222 -20.39 8.06 -9.21
C LEU A 222 -20.45 8.67 -7.80
N SER A 223 -21.60 8.54 -7.14
CA SER A 223 -21.91 9.15 -5.83
C SER A 223 -21.90 8.09 -4.73
N ILE A 224 -20.87 8.11 -3.88
CA ILE A 224 -20.57 7.07 -2.88
C ILE A 224 -20.79 7.64 -1.47
N PRO A 225 -21.80 7.20 -0.71
CA PRO A 225 -22.00 7.58 0.69
C PRO A 225 -20.79 7.24 1.56
N VAL A 226 -20.34 8.19 2.38
CA VAL A 226 -19.15 7.97 3.25
C VAL A 226 -19.35 8.41 4.69
N GLY A 227 -20.41 9.15 5.00
CA GLY A 227 -20.64 9.65 6.34
C GLY A 227 -21.89 10.53 6.45
N VAL A 228 -22.01 11.21 7.57
CA VAL A 228 -23.14 12.10 7.89
C VAL A 228 -22.62 13.49 8.24
N GLY A 229 -23.23 14.50 7.67
CA GLY A 229 -22.94 15.91 7.89
C GLY A 229 -23.88 16.59 8.89
N ASP A 230 -23.83 17.92 8.91
CA ASP A 230 -24.73 18.75 9.72
C ASP A 230 -26.21 18.49 9.31
N GLY A 231 -27.08 18.32 10.30
CA GLY A 231 -28.50 18.03 10.06
C GLY A 231 -28.78 16.58 9.68
N GLU A 232 -27.86 15.65 10.01
CA GLU A 232 -28.00 14.20 9.81
C GLU A 232 -28.18 13.77 8.34
N HIS A 233 -27.81 14.61 7.38
CA HIS A 233 -27.87 14.22 5.97
C HIS A 233 -26.64 13.38 5.58
N ILE A 234 -26.88 12.39 4.75
CA ILE A 234 -25.82 11.54 4.20
C ILE A 234 -24.93 12.35 3.27
N VAL A 235 -23.61 12.30 3.49
CA VAL A 235 -22.59 12.98 2.66
C VAL A 235 -21.95 11.95 1.74
N PRO A 236 -22.13 12.07 0.42
CA PRO A 236 -21.42 11.26 -0.55
C PRO A 236 -20.14 11.96 -1.04
N ILE A 237 -19.15 11.17 -1.48
CA ILE A 237 -18.10 11.63 -2.38
C ILE A 237 -18.58 11.36 -3.81
N THR A 238 -18.69 12.41 -4.64
CA THR A 238 -19.28 12.28 -5.97
C THR A 238 -18.25 12.59 -7.07
N PHE A 239 -17.90 11.57 -7.85
CA PHE A 239 -16.99 11.69 -8.99
C PHE A 239 -17.76 11.87 -10.30
N GLY A 240 -17.23 12.69 -11.20
CA GLY A 240 -17.78 12.90 -12.55
C GLY A 240 -18.94 13.90 -12.60
N ARG A 241 -19.01 14.81 -11.61
CA ARG A 241 -19.96 15.93 -11.62
C ARG A 241 -19.18 17.25 -11.68
N GLY A 242 -19.55 18.14 -12.61
CA GLY A 242 -18.85 19.42 -12.79
C GLY A 242 -17.34 19.24 -13.03
N SER A 243 -16.51 19.85 -12.19
CA SER A 243 -15.05 19.69 -12.19
C SER A 243 -14.53 18.57 -11.29
N SER A 244 -15.41 17.89 -10.53
CA SER A 244 -15.06 16.90 -9.49
C SER A 244 -14.84 15.52 -10.10
N HIS A 245 -13.68 15.31 -10.70
CA HIS A 245 -13.34 14.04 -11.36
C HIS A 245 -12.37 13.17 -10.57
N HIS A 246 -11.49 13.79 -9.77
CA HIS A 246 -10.43 13.12 -9.02
C HIS A 246 -10.38 13.68 -7.60
N ALA A 247 -9.90 12.88 -6.64
CA ALA A 247 -9.87 13.23 -5.23
C ALA A 247 -8.48 13.12 -4.60
N LEU A 248 -8.17 14.02 -3.67
CA LEU A 248 -7.02 13.95 -2.78
C LEU A 248 -7.49 13.92 -1.34
N ILE A 249 -7.04 12.92 -0.60
CA ILE A 249 -7.32 12.74 0.83
C ILE A 249 -6.03 12.88 1.62
N ALA A 250 -6.02 13.69 2.67
CA ALA A 250 -4.92 13.70 3.63
C ALA A 250 -5.43 13.63 5.07
N GLY A 251 -4.65 12.94 5.92
CA GLY A 251 -4.97 12.82 7.34
C GLY A 251 -3.88 12.11 8.11
N ALA A 252 -3.48 12.68 9.25
CA ALA A 252 -2.44 12.12 10.10
C ALA A 252 -2.78 10.70 10.57
N THR A 253 -1.77 9.95 11.00
CA THR A 253 -1.94 8.61 11.58
C THR A 253 -2.99 8.64 12.71
N GLY A 254 -3.94 7.72 12.69
CA GLY A 254 -5.04 7.67 13.67
C GLY A 254 -6.16 8.69 13.45
N SER A 255 -6.17 9.45 12.35
CA SER A 255 -7.25 10.40 12.02
C SER A 255 -8.54 9.73 11.50
N GLY A 256 -8.45 8.47 11.05
CA GLY A 256 -9.55 7.73 10.41
C GLY A 256 -9.44 7.66 8.88
N LYS A 257 -8.29 7.97 8.28
CA LYS A 257 -8.06 7.90 6.82
C LYS A 257 -8.36 6.51 6.24
N SER A 258 -7.77 5.46 6.80
CA SER A 258 -8.00 4.08 6.37
C SER A 258 -9.47 3.67 6.54
N THR A 259 -10.10 4.07 7.65
CA THR A 259 -11.53 3.87 7.88
C THR A 259 -12.37 4.50 6.77
N LEU A 260 -12.08 5.75 6.40
CA LEU A 260 -12.79 6.44 5.32
C LEU A 260 -12.60 5.72 3.97
N LEU A 261 -11.39 5.23 3.68
CA LEU A 261 -11.13 4.46 2.45
C LEU A 261 -11.92 3.14 2.43
N HIS A 262 -11.94 2.38 3.54
CA HIS A 262 -12.75 1.17 3.65
C HIS A 262 -14.25 1.44 3.51
N THR A 263 -14.74 2.49 4.18
CA THR A 263 -16.14 2.92 4.05
C THR A 263 -16.49 3.24 2.61
N LEU A 264 -15.62 3.97 1.90
CA LEU A 264 -15.81 4.32 0.50
C LEU A 264 -15.84 3.08 -0.40
N ILE A 265 -14.87 2.16 -0.24
CA ILE A 265 -14.78 0.93 -1.03
C ILE A 265 -16.01 0.04 -0.79
N MET A 266 -16.37 -0.20 0.47
CA MET A 266 -17.53 -1.02 0.82
C MET A 266 -18.85 -0.41 0.33
N SER A 267 -19.02 0.90 0.55
CA SER A 267 -20.21 1.63 0.07
C SER A 267 -20.30 1.62 -1.46
N ALA A 268 -19.18 1.76 -2.17
CA ALA A 268 -19.14 1.69 -3.62
C ALA A 268 -19.59 0.31 -4.14
N MET A 269 -19.05 -0.78 -3.57
CA MET A 269 -19.41 -2.16 -3.98
C MET A 269 -20.85 -2.54 -3.64
N LEU A 270 -21.43 -1.98 -2.58
CA LEU A 270 -22.83 -2.26 -2.20
C LEU A 270 -23.83 -1.48 -3.05
N ASN A 271 -23.48 -0.26 -3.47
CA ASN A 271 -24.38 0.62 -4.21
C ASN A 271 -24.36 0.45 -5.73
N TYR A 272 -23.25 -0.04 -6.30
CA TYR A 272 -23.07 -0.18 -7.76
C TYR A 272 -22.74 -1.62 -8.12
N SER A 273 -23.34 -2.16 -9.20
CA SER A 273 -22.98 -3.48 -9.72
C SER A 273 -21.61 -3.47 -10.44
N PRO A 274 -20.97 -4.63 -10.65
CA PRO A 274 -19.72 -4.71 -11.41
C PRO A 274 -19.83 -4.22 -12.87
N ASP A 275 -21.02 -4.23 -13.44
CA ASP A 275 -21.29 -3.68 -14.80
C ASP A 275 -21.18 -2.15 -14.83
N LEU A 276 -21.32 -1.50 -13.67
CA LEU A 276 -21.27 -0.05 -13.53
C LEU A 276 -19.95 0.45 -12.94
N LEU A 277 -19.27 -0.37 -12.12
CA LEU A 277 -18.09 0.07 -11.39
C LEU A 277 -17.02 -1.03 -11.27
N ASN A 278 -15.81 -0.71 -11.67
CA ASN A 278 -14.59 -1.48 -11.41
C ASN A 278 -13.67 -0.73 -10.47
N LEU A 279 -13.02 -1.45 -9.56
CA LEU A 279 -12.09 -0.92 -8.56
C LEU A 279 -10.67 -1.42 -8.83
N TYR A 280 -9.71 -0.48 -8.72
CA TYR A 280 -8.27 -0.74 -8.74
C TYR A 280 -7.71 -0.23 -7.41
N LEU A 281 -7.25 -1.12 -6.56
CA LEU A 281 -6.84 -0.81 -5.19
C LEU A 281 -5.32 -0.98 -5.06
N MET A 282 -4.62 0.06 -4.63
CA MET A 282 -3.17 0.08 -4.50
C MET A 282 -2.77 0.58 -3.11
N ASP A 283 -2.05 -0.25 -2.35
CA ASP A 283 -1.44 0.08 -1.06
C ASP A 283 0.09 -0.01 -1.19
N PHE A 284 0.77 1.14 -1.07
CA PHE A 284 2.22 1.25 -1.22
C PHE A 284 2.98 1.22 0.12
N LYS A 285 2.30 1.06 1.26
CA LYS A 285 2.95 1.13 2.57
C LYS A 285 3.32 -0.23 3.12
N SER A 286 2.36 -1.06 3.44
CA SER A 286 2.56 -2.33 4.15
C SER A 286 1.70 -3.46 3.59
N GLY A 287 0.85 -3.19 2.63
CA GLY A 287 -0.04 -4.16 2.01
C GLY A 287 -1.14 -4.70 2.93
N THR A 288 -1.26 -4.17 4.16
CA THR A 288 -2.20 -4.71 5.15
C THR A 288 -3.60 -4.12 5.03
N GLU A 289 -3.70 -2.87 4.59
CA GLU A 289 -4.97 -2.13 4.55
C GLU A 289 -6.00 -2.82 3.62
N PHE A 290 -5.64 -3.14 2.39
CA PHE A 290 -6.58 -3.71 1.44
C PHE A 290 -6.58 -5.24 1.37
N LYS A 291 -5.79 -5.93 2.20
CA LYS A 291 -5.67 -7.40 2.20
C LYS A 291 -7.00 -8.12 2.46
N VAL A 292 -7.90 -7.50 3.20
CA VAL A 292 -9.24 -8.05 3.48
C VAL A 292 -10.03 -8.35 2.22
N TYR A 293 -9.79 -7.62 1.14
CA TYR A 293 -10.49 -7.79 -0.14
C TYR A 293 -9.96 -8.95 -0.99
N ASP A 294 -8.79 -9.50 -0.68
CA ASP A 294 -8.25 -10.70 -1.35
C ASP A 294 -8.91 -12.00 -0.87
N SER A 295 -9.59 -11.94 0.26
CA SER A 295 -10.16 -13.12 0.93
C SER A 295 -11.51 -13.60 0.36
N ARG A 296 -12.08 -12.88 -0.60
CA ARG A 296 -13.40 -13.13 -1.18
C ARG A 296 -13.41 -12.95 -2.69
N ARG A 297 -14.35 -13.63 -3.36
CA ARG A 297 -14.61 -13.42 -4.78
C ARG A 297 -15.41 -12.12 -4.97
N LEU A 298 -14.75 -11.02 -5.32
CA LEU A 298 -15.32 -9.69 -5.48
C LEU A 298 -15.14 -9.19 -6.93
N PRO A 299 -16.10 -9.44 -7.83
CA PRO A 299 -15.98 -9.10 -9.25
C PRO A 299 -15.77 -7.61 -9.57
N HIS A 300 -16.09 -6.71 -8.64
CA HIS A 300 -15.79 -5.27 -8.76
C HIS A 300 -14.30 -4.99 -8.81
N ILE A 301 -13.49 -5.76 -8.05
CA ILE A 301 -12.06 -5.50 -7.90
C ILE A 301 -11.33 -6.21 -9.03
N LYS A 302 -10.70 -5.43 -9.91
CA LYS A 302 -9.94 -5.93 -11.05
C LYS A 302 -8.46 -6.05 -10.75
N LEU A 303 -7.96 -5.19 -9.85
CA LEU A 303 -6.57 -5.21 -9.43
C LEU A 303 -6.45 -4.87 -7.95
N LEU A 304 -5.62 -5.65 -7.26
CA LEU A 304 -5.27 -5.46 -5.86
C LEU A 304 -3.75 -5.53 -5.72
N ALA A 305 -3.13 -4.37 -5.50
CA ALA A 305 -1.69 -4.24 -5.28
C ALA A 305 -1.41 -3.99 -3.80
N LEU A 306 -0.76 -4.95 -3.15
CA LEU A 306 -0.43 -4.94 -1.73
C LEU A 306 1.09 -4.85 -1.56
N ASP A 307 1.58 -3.91 -0.74
CA ASP A 307 3.02 -3.63 -0.58
C ASP A 307 3.70 -3.50 -1.96
N ALA A 308 3.09 -2.71 -2.82
CA ALA A 308 3.49 -2.62 -4.22
C ALA A 308 4.82 -1.90 -4.38
N MET A 309 5.65 -2.43 -5.29
CA MET A 309 6.87 -1.77 -5.73
C MET A 309 6.56 -0.66 -6.73
N GLN A 310 7.46 0.31 -6.85
CA GLN A 310 7.32 1.45 -7.75
C GLN A 310 7.16 0.99 -9.22
N GLU A 311 7.91 -0.01 -9.63
CA GLU A 311 7.86 -0.60 -10.98
C GLU A 311 6.54 -1.32 -11.26
N PHE A 312 5.95 -1.97 -10.23
CA PHE A 312 4.63 -2.56 -10.38
C PHE A 312 3.55 -1.48 -10.50
N GLY A 313 3.65 -0.42 -9.69
CA GLY A 313 2.77 0.75 -9.80
C GLY A 313 2.85 1.41 -11.18
N GLU A 314 4.04 1.55 -11.75
CA GLU A 314 4.27 2.00 -13.13
C GLU A 314 3.48 1.14 -14.13
N SER A 315 3.61 -0.18 -14.03
CA SER A 315 2.89 -1.11 -14.91
C SER A 315 1.36 -1.02 -14.79
N ILE A 316 0.84 -0.76 -13.59
CA ILE A 316 -0.60 -0.51 -13.40
C ILE A 316 -1.02 0.75 -14.14
N LEU A 317 -0.25 1.84 -14.00
CA LEU A 317 -0.53 3.09 -14.70
C LEU A 317 -0.47 2.92 -16.22
N GLU A 318 0.50 2.17 -16.76
CA GLU A 318 0.59 1.81 -18.19
C GLU A 318 -0.65 1.04 -18.65
N ASN A 319 -1.10 0.05 -17.88
CA ASN A 319 -2.31 -0.71 -18.18
C ASN A 319 -3.55 0.19 -18.21
N LEU A 320 -3.69 1.12 -17.25
CA LEU A 320 -4.80 2.09 -17.21
C LEU A 320 -4.76 3.06 -18.40
N VAL A 321 -3.58 3.52 -18.81
CA VAL A 321 -3.42 4.36 -20.01
C VAL A 321 -3.74 3.58 -21.29
N SER A 322 -3.37 2.31 -21.36
CA SER A 322 -3.74 1.41 -22.47
C SER A 322 -5.26 1.22 -22.54
N GLU A 323 -5.94 1.11 -21.40
CA GLU A 323 -7.40 1.03 -21.31
C GLU A 323 -8.06 2.34 -21.79
N ILE A 324 -7.46 3.53 -21.53
CA ILE A 324 -7.93 4.79 -22.15
C ILE A 324 -7.88 4.68 -23.68
N GLY A 325 -6.77 4.18 -24.25
CA GLY A 325 -6.62 3.95 -25.68
C GLY A 325 -7.69 3.03 -26.24
N ARG A 326 -7.90 1.88 -25.62
CA ARG A 326 -8.94 0.90 -26.00
C ARG A 326 -10.34 1.52 -25.97
N ARG A 327 -10.71 2.25 -24.92
CA ARG A 327 -11.99 2.95 -24.81
C ARG A 327 -12.13 4.04 -25.88
N SER A 328 -11.05 4.77 -26.17
CA SER A 328 -11.03 5.80 -27.22
C SER A 328 -11.40 5.21 -28.60
N GLU A 329 -10.81 4.06 -28.95
CA GLU A 329 -11.16 3.38 -30.22
C GLU A 329 -12.63 2.93 -30.25
N MET A 330 -13.11 2.34 -29.15
CA MET A 330 -14.53 1.95 -29.03
C MET A 330 -15.49 3.15 -29.14
N PHE A 331 -15.16 4.28 -28.51
CA PHE A 331 -15.98 5.50 -28.60
C PHE A 331 -16.00 6.05 -30.01
N LYS A 332 -14.84 6.11 -30.68
CA LYS A 332 -14.74 6.54 -32.10
C LYS A 332 -15.57 5.67 -33.01
N SER A 333 -15.65 4.36 -32.78
CA SER A 333 -16.40 3.43 -33.64
C SER A 333 -17.92 3.71 -33.67
N VAL A 334 -18.46 4.39 -32.62
CA VAL A 334 -19.87 4.77 -32.52
C VAL A 334 -20.11 6.29 -32.58
N GLY A 335 -19.06 7.08 -32.77
CA GLY A 335 -19.14 8.56 -32.79
C GLY A 335 -19.36 9.20 -31.41
N ALA A 336 -18.97 8.51 -30.31
CA ALA A 336 -19.10 9.04 -28.97
C ALA A 336 -17.81 9.77 -28.53
N SER A 337 -17.97 10.77 -27.66
CA SER A 337 -16.85 11.52 -27.04
C SER A 337 -16.71 11.24 -25.55
N THR A 338 -17.75 10.70 -24.93
CA THR A 338 -17.80 10.41 -23.50
C THR A 338 -18.37 9.02 -23.23
N LEU A 339 -18.07 8.46 -22.04
CA LEU A 339 -18.62 7.18 -21.60
C LEU A 339 -20.16 7.16 -21.64
N GLY A 340 -20.81 8.23 -21.21
CA GLY A 340 -22.27 8.32 -21.22
C GLY A 340 -22.87 8.31 -22.63
N GLU A 341 -22.21 8.99 -23.59
CA GLU A 341 -22.61 8.96 -25.01
C GLU A 341 -22.37 7.55 -25.60
N TYR A 342 -21.22 6.92 -25.28
CA TYR A 342 -20.93 5.57 -25.75
C TYR A 342 -22.01 4.58 -25.32
N VAL A 343 -22.34 4.53 -24.02
CA VAL A 343 -23.38 3.63 -23.50
C VAL A 343 -24.73 3.90 -24.16
N LYS A 344 -25.09 5.19 -24.37
CA LYS A 344 -26.35 5.58 -25.01
C LYS A 344 -26.41 5.16 -26.49
N LEU A 345 -25.32 5.32 -27.23
CA LEU A 345 -25.27 5.06 -28.68
C LEU A 345 -25.05 3.58 -28.98
N SER A 346 -24.21 2.89 -28.22
CA SER A 346 -23.91 1.47 -28.45
C SER A 346 -24.91 0.51 -27.81
N GLY A 347 -25.61 0.94 -26.76
CA GLY A 347 -26.44 0.05 -25.92
C GLY A 347 -25.64 -0.91 -25.06
N VAL A 348 -24.30 -0.83 -25.07
CA VAL A 348 -23.39 -1.71 -24.32
C VAL A 348 -22.97 -1.06 -23.02
N ALA A 349 -23.20 -1.73 -21.89
CA ALA A 349 -22.74 -1.28 -20.59
C ALA A 349 -21.21 -1.24 -20.56
N MET A 350 -20.65 -0.19 -19.98
CA MET A 350 -19.22 -0.06 -19.73
C MET A 350 -18.98 0.52 -18.34
N PRO A 351 -18.29 -0.19 -17.43
CA PRO A 351 -18.11 0.26 -16.05
C PRO A 351 -17.21 1.49 -15.97
N LYS A 352 -17.52 2.39 -15.03
CA LYS A 352 -16.54 3.38 -14.55
C LYS A 352 -15.42 2.67 -13.82
N ILE A 353 -14.25 3.28 -13.83
CA ILE A 353 -13.08 2.78 -13.10
C ILE A 353 -12.76 3.78 -11.98
N LEU A 354 -12.75 3.31 -10.74
CA LEU A 354 -12.26 4.06 -9.59
C LEU A 354 -10.93 3.47 -9.13
N ILE A 355 -9.90 4.29 -9.23
CA ILE A 355 -8.52 3.95 -8.87
C ILE A 355 -8.26 4.57 -7.49
N ILE A 356 -7.90 3.75 -6.51
CA ILE A 356 -7.62 4.19 -5.13
C ILE A 356 -6.16 3.86 -4.82
N MET A 357 -5.37 4.90 -4.55
CA MET A 357 -3.97 4.80 -4.18
C MET A 357 -3.76 5.27 -2.74
N ASP A 358 -3.46 4.37 -1.82
CA ASP A 358 -3.01 4.75 -0.48
C ASP A 358 -1.49 4.89 -0.44
N GLU A 359 -1.01 5.92 0.26
CA GLU A 359 0.40 6.32 0.36
C GLU A 359 1.07 6.50 -1.02
N PHE A 360 0.37 7.18 -1.92
CA PHE A 360 0.75 7.36 -3.32
C PHE A 360 2.14 7.96 -3.54
N GLN A 361 2.69 8.68 -2.57
CA GLN A 361 3.99 9.33 -2.66
C GLN A 361 5.14 8.37 -2.99
N VAL A 362 4.99 7.09 -2.70
CA VAL A 362 6.00 6.07 -3.02
C VAL A 362 6.27 5.98 -4.52
N LEU A 363 5.22 6.12 -5.34
CA LEU A 363 5.34 6.07 -6.81
C LEU A 363 6.20 7.19 -7.40
N TYR A 364 6.19 8.36 -6.78
CA TYR A 364 6.78 9.58 -7.33
C TYR A 364 8.06 9.99 -6.62
N ASN A 365 8.60 9.12 -5.76
CA ASN A 365 9.84 9.37 -5.04
C ASN A 365 11.04 9.05 -5.95
N ASP A 366 11.80 10.08 -6.32
CA ASP A 366 12.97 9.97 -7.20
C ASP A 366 14.20 9.34 -6.54
N SER A 367 14.24 9.27 -5.23
CA SER A 367 15.35 8.67 -4.48
C SER A 367 15.47 7.16 -4.68
N THR A 368 14.39 6.48 -5.08
CA THR A 368 14.38 5.03 -5.33
C THR A 368 14.76 4.74 -6.80
N ASN A 369 13.96 5.24 -7.73
CA ASN A 369 14.20 5.11 -9.16
C ASN A 369 13.62 6.31 -9.91
N ARG A 370 14.48 7.29 -10.25
CA ARG A 370 14.05 8.54 -10.86
C ARG A 370 13.38 8.35 -12.23
N LYS A 371 13.82 7.38 -13.04
CA LYS A 371 13.22 7.14 -14.36
C LYS A 371 11.77 6.65 -14.21
N VAL A 372 11.55 5.68 -13.32
CA VAL A 372 10.23 5.13 -13.02
C VAL A 372 9.34 6.22 -12.41
N ALA A 373 9.85 7.00 -11.44
CA ALA A 373 9.10 8.08 -10.82
C ALA A 373 8.60 9.13 -11.82
N ASN A 374 9.47 9.56 -12.75
CA ASN A 374 9.10 10.50 -13.82
C ASN A 374 8.05 9.90 -14.76
N HIS A 375 8.23 8.65 -15.18
CA HIS A 375 7.26 7.97 -16.04
C HIS A 375 5.92 7.79 -15.36
N CYS A 376 5.88 7.41 -14.07
CA CYS A 376 4.66 7.38 -13.27
C CYS A 376 3.96 8.74 -13.25
N ALA A 377 4.70 9.84 -13.12
CA ALA A 377 4.15 11.19 -13.13
C ALA A 377 3.49 11.53 -14.48
N GLU A 378 4.13 11.20 -15.61
CA GLU A 378 3.58 11.38 -16.96
C GLU A 378 2.31 10.55 -17.20
N LEU A 379 2.32 9.28 -16.82
CA LEU A 379 1.17 8.39 -16.95
C LEU A 379 -0.01 8.88 -16.10
N THR A 380 0.25 9.32 -14.86
CA THR A 380 -0.78 9.89 -13.99
C THR A 380 -1.36 11.17 -14.56
N LYS A 381 -0.53 12.05 -15.11
CA LYS A 381 -0.98 13.26 -15.81
C LYS A 381 -1.97 12.92 -16.94
N ARG A 382 -1.67 11.89 -17.74
CA ARG A 382 -2.59 11.40 -18.77
C ARG A 382 -3.89 10.85 -18.18
N ILE A 383 -3.85 10.07 -17.12
CA ILE A 383 -5.05 9.52 -16.48
C ILE A 383 -5.96 10.64 -15.98
N VAL A 384 -5.43 11.69 -15.32
CA VAL A 384 -6.26 12.76 -14.77
C VAL A 384 -6.76 13.75 -15.84
N THR A 385 -6.07 13.90 -16.96
CA THR A 385 -6.49 14.82 -18.04
C THR A 385 -7.43 14.15 -19.03
N GLU A 386 -7.12 12.93 -19.47
CA GLU A 386 -7.86 12.20 -20.49
C GLU A 386 -8.93 11.29 -19.88
N GLY A 387 -8.61 10.60 -18.78
CA GLY A 387 -9.42 9.52 -18.19
C GLY A 387 -10.85 9.92 -17.84
N ARG A 388 -11.09 11.19 -17.48
CA ARG A 388 -12.43 11.70 -17.14
C ARG A 388 -13.49 11.41 -18.20
N SER A 389 -13.13 11.61 -19.48
CA SER A 389 -14.05 11.37 -20.61
C SER A 389 -14.35 9.88 -20.79
N TYR A 390 -13.42 9.04 -20.40
CA TYR A 390 -13.50 7.58 -20.49
C TYR A 390 -14.03 6.91 -19.19
N GLY A 391 -14.50 7.72 -18.22
CA GLY A 391 -15.10 7.23 -16.98
C GLY A 391 -14.09 6.73 -15.97
N MET A 392 -12.84 7.21 -15.99
CA MET A 392 -11.81 6.89 -15.00
C MET A 392 -11.70 8.00 -13.96
N HIS A 393 -11.66 7.60 -12.70
CA HIS A 393 -11.55 8.48 -11.55
C HIS A 393 -10.41 8.02 -10.66
N LEU A 394 -9.59 8.96 -10.20
CA LEU A 394 -8.43 8.70 -9.35
C LEU A 394 -8.65 9.31 -7.97
N LEU A 395 -8.43 8.53 -6.92
CA LEU A 395 -8.38 8.95 -5.54
C LEU A 395 -6.98 8.65 -4.99
N MET A 396 -6.28 9.68 -4.57
CA MET A 396 -4.96 9.61 -3.97
C MET A 396 -5.05 9.93 -2.48
N ALA A 397 -4.46 9.09 -1.64
CA ALA A 397 -4.45 9.28 -0.19
C ALA A 397 -3.03 9.29 0.38
N THR A 398 -2.78 10.16 1.38
CA THR A 398 -1.49 10.29 2.06
C THR A 398 -1.68 10.65 3.53
N GLN A 399 -0.66 10.40 4.35
CA GLN A 399 -0.65 10.84 5.75
C GLN A 399 -0.25 12.31 5.89
N SER A 400 0.53 12.87 4.98
CA SER A 400 0.90 14.28 4.97
C SER A 400 1.20 14.77 3.56
N THR A 401 0.74 15.97 3.26
CA THR A 401 0.99 16.64 1.99
C THR A 401 2.37 17.28 1.90
N LYS A 402 3.11 17.40 3.01
CA LYS A 402 4.46 17.99 3.04
C LYS A 402 5.43 17.34 2.07
N ILE A 403 5.26 16.03 1.86
CA ILE A 403 6.13 15.26 0.98
C ILE A 403 5.88 15.56 -0.52
N ILE A 404 4.68 16.04 -0.87
CA ILE A 404 4.27 16.24 -2.27
C ILE A 404 5.18 17.24 -2.99
N SER A 405 5.68 18.27 -2.32
CA SER A 405 6.59 19.26 -2.91
C SER A 405 7.93 18.68 -3.37
N ASN A 406 8.31 17.51 -2.87
CA ASN A 406 9.57 16.83 -3.18
C ASN A 406 9.39 15.66 -4.17
N LEU A 407 8.19 15.48 -4.72
CA LEU A 407 7.88 14.41 -5.65
C LEU A 407 8.05 14.86 -7.10
N THR A 408 8.22 13.91 -8.00
CA THR A 408 8.31 14.17 -9.44
C THR A 408 6.97 14.57 -10.08
N ILE A 409 5.85 14.36 -9.39
CA ILE A 409 4.52 14.71 -9.90
C ILE A 409 4.34 16.22 -9.97
N GLU A 410 3.89 16.72 -11.12
CA GLU A 410 3.69 18.15 -11.33
C GLU A 410 2.52 18.71 -10.51
N THR A 411 2.67 19.94 -10.01
CA THR A 411 1.62 20.65 -9.27
C THR A 411 0.31 20.71 -10.05
N GLY A 412 0.37 20.97 -11.37
CA GLY A 412 -0.81 20.99 -12.24
C GLY A 412 -1.57 19.67 -12.32
N THR A 413 -0.88 18.53 -12.12
CA THR A 413 -1.53 17.21 -12.01
C THR A 413 -2.30 17.09 -10.69
N ILE A 414 -1.70 17.52 -9.58
CA ILE A 414 -2.36 17.53 -8.27
C ILE A 414 -3.54 18.50 -8.23
N GLU A 415 -3.49 19.63 -8.95
CA GLU A 415 -4.59 20.57 -9.08
C GLU A 415 -5.83 19.98 -9.77
N GLN A 416 -5.69 18.92 -10.59
CA GLN A 416 -6.84 18.20 -11.14
C GLN A 416 -7.59 17.37 -10.10
N MET A 417 -7.01 17.12 -8.93
CA MET A 417 -7.68 16.51 -7.79
C MET A 417 -8.59 17.53 -7.11
N ARG A 418 -9.75 17.83 -7.75
CA ARG A 418 -10.66 18.89 -7.31
C ARG A 418 -11.41 18.55 -6.04
N ILE A 419 -11.71 17.28 -5.79
CA ILE A 419 -12.29 16.84 -4.52
C ILE A 419 -11.16 16.77 -3.50
N ARG A 420 -11.21 17.65 -2.51
CA ARG A 420 -10.20 17.72 -1.43
C ARG A 420 -10.83 17.32 -0.11
N ILE A 421 -10.21 16.36 0.58
CA ILE A 421 -10.72 15.86 1.84
C ILE A 421 -9.60 15.86 2.86
N GLY A 422 -9.81 16.59 3.96
CA GLY A 422 -8.92 16.62 5.11
C GLY A 422 -9.57 15.93 6.30
N LEU A 423 -8.86 14.97 6.89
CA LEU A 423 -9.10 14.51 8.24
C LEU A 423 -8.13 15.25 9.19
N LYS A 424 -8.18 14.96 10.51
CA LYS A 424 -7.29 15.59 11.48
C LYS A 424 -5.84 15.64 10.96
N CYS A 425 -5.33 16.84 10.66
CA CYS A 425 -4.02 17.08 10.09
C CYS A 425 -3.41 18.39 10.62
N GLY A 426 -2.17 18.68 10.24
CA GLY A 426 -1.48 19.92 10.60
C GLY A 426 -1.89 21.11 9.74
N GLU A 427 -1.46 22.29 10.16
CA GLU A 427 -1.69 23.56 9.43
C GLU A 427 -1.18 23.49 7.97
N TRP A 428 0.01 22.97 7.78
CA TRP A 428 0.60 22.81 6.44
C TRP A 428 -0.29 21.98 5.52
N ASP A 429 -0.81 20.86 6.02
CA ASP A 429 -1.67 19.99 5.24
C ASP A 429 -3.01 20.66 4.90
N ALA A 430 -3.57 21.43 5.85
CA ALA A 430 -4.78 22.22 5.62
C ALA A 430 -4.58 23.28 4.52
N ASN A 431 -3.46 24.01 4.58
CA ASN A 431 -3.11 25.03 3.58
C ASN A 431 -2.90 24.44 2.18
N TYR A 432 -2.43 23.19 2.10
CA TYR A 432 -2.26 22.50 0.82
C TYR A 432 -3.58 21.92 0.27
N LEU A 433 -4.43 21.41 1.15
CA LEU A 433 -5.70 20.78 0.78
C LEU A 433 -6.78 21.80 0.40
N PHE A 434 -6.78 22.97 1.06
CA PHE A 434 -7.85 23.96 0.92
C PHE A 434 -7.30 25.29 0.43
N THR A 435 -8.17 26.15 -0.07
CA THR A 435 -7.78 27.50 -0.49
C THR A 435 -7.41 28.36 0.73
N GLU A 436 -6.61 29.42 0.54
CA GLU A 436 -6.16 30.32 1.62
C GLU A 436 -7.31 30.90 2.48
N ARG A 437 -8.51 31.01 1.90
CA ARG A 437 -9.70 31.46 2.65
C ARG A 437 -10.35 30.35 3.48
N ASN A 438 -10.14 29.10 3.11
CA ASN A 438 -10.80 27.95 3.68
C ASN A 438 -9.92 27.14 4.63
N ASP A 439 -8.59 27.25 4.55
CA ASP A 439 -7.63 26.45 5.30
C ASP A 439 -7.80 26.55 6.82
N ALA A 440 -7.84 27.77 7.37
CA ALA A 440 -8.03 28.02 8.79
C ALA A 440 -9.41 27.56 9.29
N LYS A 441 -10.45 27.70 8.45
CA LYS A 441 -11.80 27.21 8.73
C LYS A 441 -11.83 25.68 8.73
N ALA A 442 -11.27 25.04 7.70
CA ALA A 442 -11.16 23.58 7.60
C ALA A 442 -10.40 22.99 8.80
N LEU A 443 -9.26 23.60 9.17
CA LEU A 443 -8.46 23.16 10.32
C LEU A 443 -9.25 23.15 11.63
N LYS A 444 -10.12 24.13 11.84
CA LYS A 444 -11.00 24.17 13.01
C LYS A 444 -12.08 23.09 12.93
N MET A 445 -12.68 22.92 11.76
CA MET A 445 -13.73 21.92 11.55
C MET A 445 -13.23 20.48 11.71
N MET A 446 -11.95 20.20 11.41
CA MET A 446 -11.30 18.90 11.57
C MET A 446 -10.96 18.54 13.03
N LYS A 447 -11.17 19.45 14.01
CA LYS A 447 -10.89 19.20 15.45
C LYS A 447 -11.92 18.33 16.17
N GLY A 448 -12.86 17.73 15.46
CA GLY A 448 -13.87 16.83 16.02
C GLY A 448 -13.33 15.47 16.46
N PRO A 449 -14.21 14.53 16.83
CA PRO A 449 -13.88 13.14 17.13
C PRO A 449 -13.15 12.45 15.97
N ILE A 450 -12.52 11.29 16.22
CA ILE A 450 -11.89 10.48 15.16
C ILE A 450 -12.91 10.21 14.05
N GLY A 451 -12.47 10.36 12.80
CA GLY A 451 -13.32 10.24 11.61
C GLY A 451 -14.04 11.53 11.22
N THR A 452 -13.85 12.65 11.96
CA THR A 452 -14.31 13.96 11.49
C THR A 452 -13.45 14.37 10.28
N ALA A 453 -14.14 14.63 9.17
CA ALA A 453 -13.52 15.02 7.90
C ALA A 453 -14.16 16.32 7.38
N VAL A 454 -13.41 17.03 6.57
CA VAL A 454 -13.86 18.22 5.86
C VAL A 454 -13.60 18.02 4.39
N MET A 455 -14.61 18.27 3.57
CA MET A 455 -14.53 18.13 2.11
C MET A 455 -14.77 19.48 1.42
N ASN A 456 -13.99 19.73 0.36
CA ASN A 456 -14.26 20.73 -0.66
C ASN A 456 -14.42 19.99 -1.99
N GLU A 457 -15.57 20.06 -2.61
CA GLU A 457 -15.90 19.24 -3.78
C GLU A 457 -15.25 19.74 -5.08
N GLU A 458 -14.96 21.02 -5.21
CA GLU A 458 -14.47 21.61 -6.47
C GLU A 458 -13.15 22.38 -6.32
N TYR A 459 -12.52 22.32 -5.13
CA TYR A 459 -11.35 23.13 -4.79
C TYR A 459 -11.56 24.61 -5.04
N THR A 460 -12.65 25.13 -4.51
CA THR A 460 -13.07 26.52 -4.65
C THR A 460 -13.22 27.20 -3.28
N GLU A 461 -13.45 28.51 -3.27
CA GLU A 461 -13.76 29.27 -2.05
C GLU A 461 -15.18 29.02 -1.50
N LYS A 462 -15.97 28.15 -2.14
CA LYS A 462 -17.30 27.76 -1.70
C LYS A 462 -17.25 27.02 -0.37
N ASP A 463 -18.41 26.82 0.21
CA ASP A 463 -18.60 26.22 1.52
C ASP A 463 -17.93 24.85 1.65
N LEU A 464 -17.26 24.68 2.77
CA LEU A 464 -16.72 23.40 3.19
C LEU A 464 -17.84 22.52 3.75
N ILE A 465 -17.78 21.22 3.45
CA ILE A 465 -18.69 20.23 3.98
C ILE A 465 -17.97 19.48 5.11
N ALA A 466 -18.38 19.75 6.36
CA ALA A 466 -17.94 18.93 7.48
C ALA A 466 -18.82 17.69 7.60
N PHE A 467 -18.20 16.54 7.84
CA PHE A 467 -18.93 15.30 8.06
C PHE A 467 -18.17 14.37 9.00
N ARG A 468 -18.86 13.44 9.57
CA ARG A 468 -18.29 12.33 10.31
C ARG A 468 -18.32 11.09 9.42
N ALA A 469 -17.15 10.53 9.12
CA ALA A 469 -17.03 9.30 8.36
C ALA A 469 -17.68 8.13 9.11
N ALA A 470 -18.42 7.30 8.41
CA ALA A 470 -18.98 6.09 8.98
C ALA A 470 -17.88 5.05 9.23
N TYR A 471 -18.06 4.24 10.25
CA TYR A 471 -17.13 3.18 10.64
C TYR A 471 -17.72 1.81 10.31
N CYS A 472 -17.05 1.12 9.40
CA CYS A 472 -17.30 -0.27 9.08
C CYS A 472 -16.36 -1.15 9.91
N ASP A 473 -16.85 -1.71 11.02
CA ASP A 473 -16.07 -2.64 11.83
C ASP A 473 -15.83 -3.96 11.11
N ASP A 474 -14.82 -4.73 11.56
CA ASP A 474 -14.40 -5.97 10.91
C ASP A 474 -15.53 -7.00 10.74
N ALA A 475 -16.44 -7.10 11.72
CA ALA A 475 -17.55 -8.04 11.67
C ALA A 475 -18.58 -7.60 10.61
N THR A 476 -18.89 -6.32 10.58
CA THR A 476 -19.77 -5.71 9.58
C THR A 476 -19.17 -5.81 8.19
N GLN A 477 -17.86 -5.52 8.05
CA GLN A 477 -17.15 -5.62 6.78
C GLN A 477 -17.20 -7.06 6.24
N LYS A 478 -16.84 -8.06 7.04
CA LYS A 478 -16.90 -9.48 6.64
C LYS A 478 -18.28 -9.89 6.21
N LYS A 479 -19.32 -9.53 7.00
CA LYS A 479 -20.72 -9.81 6.67
C LYS A 479 -21.11 -9.30 5.29
N TYR A 480 -20.81 -8.03 4.99
CA TYR A 480 -21.20 -7.46 3.70
C TYR A 480 -20.34 -7.96 2.54
N LEU A 481 -19.06 -8.28 2.77
CA LEU A 481 -18.23 -8.95 1.77
C LEU A 481 -18.77 -10.33 1.41
N ASP A 482 -19.25 -11.09 2.40
CA ASP A 482 -19.89 -12.39 2.16
C ASP A 482 -21.21 -12.23 1.38
N ILE A 483 -22.02 -11.22 1.68
CA ILE A 483 -23.25 -10.92 0.93
C ILE A 483 -22.92 -10.58 -0.53
N ILE A 484 -21.96 -9.68 -0.79
CA ILE A 484 -21.54 -9.30 -2.14
C ILE A 484 -21.01 -10.51 -2.93
N ALA A 485 -20.15 -11.33 -2.30
CA ALA A 485 -19.56 -12.49 -2.94
C ALA A 485 -20.62 -13.53 -3.33
N ASN A 486 -21.62 -13.75 -2.49
CA ASN A 486 -22.70 -14.70 -2.75
C ASN A 486 -23.65 -14.20 -3.85
N GLU A 487 -23.96 -12.91 -3.90
CA GLU A 487 -24.84 -12.31 -4.91
C GLU A 487 -24.21 -12.29 -6.30
N LEU A 488 -22.89 -12.21 -6.39
CA LEU A 488 -22.16 -12.02 -7.64
C LEU A 488 -21.51 -13.31 -8.18
N THR A 489 -22.03 -14.47 -7.85
CA THR A 489 -21.45 -15.76 -8.28
C THR A 489 -21.41 -15.96 -9.78
N GLU A 490 -22.35 -15.38 -10.53
CA GLU A 490 -22.45 -15.49 -11.99
C GLU A 490 -21.49 -14.53 -12.74
N TYR A 491 -20.96 -13.51 -12.06
CA TYR A 491 -20.04 -12.57 -12.68
C TYR A 491 -18.68 -13.20 -12.92
N LYS A 492 -18.01 -12.80 -14.03
CA LYS A 492 -16.63 -13.19 -14.28
C LYS A 492 -15.73 -12.62 -13.18
N TYR A 493 -14.93 -13.49 -12.57
CA TYR A 493 -13.92 -13.12 -11.59
C TYR A 493 -12.54 -13.21 -12.23
N ASP A 494 -11.88 -12.08 -12.37
CA ASP A 494 -10.59 -11.89 -13.05
C ASP A 494 -9.67 -10.96 -12.23
N LEU A 495 -9.70 -11.09 -10.91
CA LEU A 495 -8.83 -10.33 -10.01
C LEU A 495 -7.36 -10.64 -10.29
N GLN A 496 -6.58 -9.57 -10.46
CA GLN A 496 -5.12 -9.62 -10.47
C GLN A 496 -4.61 -9.12 -9.12
N THR A 497 -4.05 -10.03 -8.31
CA THR A 497 -3.45 -9.69 -7.02
C THR A 497 -1.93 -9.68 -7.14
N PHE A 498 -1.31 -8.62 -6.66
CA PHE A 498 0.13 -8.52 -6.44
C PHE A 498 0.42 -8.17 -4.98
N GLU A 499 1.19 -9.02 -4.32
CA GLU A 499 1.68 -8.78 -2.95
C GLU A 499 3.21 -8.76 -2.97
N GLY A 500 3.80 -7.58 -2.74
CA GLY A 500 5.24 -7.36 -2.87
C GLY A 500 6.08 -8.27 -1.98
N SER A 501 5.63 -8.56 -0.77
CA SER A 501 6.31 -9.42 0.21
C SER A 501 6.01 -10.91 0.05
N LYS A 502 4.90 -11.30 -0.59
CA LYS A 502 4.48 -12.70 -0.72
C LYS A 502 5.33 -13.44 -1.75
N VAL A 503 5.84 -14.58 -1.40
CA VAL A 503 6.44 -15.56 -2.30
C VAL A 503 5.44 -16.66 -2.60
N THR A 504 5.35 -17.07 -3.85
CA THR A 504 4.44 -18.16 -4.26
C THR A 504 5.21 -19.48 -4.26
N PRO A 505 4.81 -20.46 -3.42
CA PRO A 505 5.40 -21.80 -3.48
C PRO A 505 5.13 -22.43 -4.83
N LEU A 506 6.12 -23.14 -5.38
CA LEU A 506 5.98 -23.80 -6.67
C LEU A 506 4.85 -24.85 -6.67
N LEU A 507 4.70 -25.58 -5.59
CA LEU A 507 3.71 -26.67 -5.47
C LEU A 507 2.26 -26.14 -5.42
N ASP A 508 2.06 -24.84 -5.13
CA ASP A 508 0.73 -24.20 -5.14
C ASP A 508 0.32 -23.74 -6.55
N THR A 509 1.19 -23.95 -7.54
CA THR A 509 0.95 -23.56 -8.93
C THR A 509 0.58 -24.80 -9.78
N GLU A 510 -0.05 -24.57 -10.94
CA GLU A 510 -0.29 -25.62 -11.94
C GLU A 510 0.98 -25.99 -12.72
N PHE A 511 2.13 -25.91 -12.07
CA PHE A 511 3.44 -26.12 -12.66
C PHE A 511 3.54 -27.52 -13.31
N GLY A 512 3.68 -27.53 -14.63
CA GLY A 512 3.83 -28.78 -15.42
C GLY A 512 2.55 -29.48 -15.79
N SER A 513 1.35 -28.91 -15.55
CA SER A 513 0.05 -29.49 -15.93
C SER A 513 -0.37 -29.21 -17.39
N SER A 514 0.41 -28.46 -18.17
CA SER A 514 0.10 -28.24 -19.58
C SER A 514 0.36 -29.55 -20.36
N GLY A 515 -0.70 -30.31 -20.60
CA GLY A 515 -0.73 -31.46 -21.47
C GLY A 515 -0.46 -31.09 -22.93
N LEU A 516 0.80 -30.82 -23.22
CA LEU A 516 1.31 -30.68 -24.57
C LEU A 516 1.88 -32.07 -24.95
N GLY A 517 1.45 -32.60 -26.07
CA GLY A 517 1.92 -33.91 -26.56
C GLY A 517 3.45 -33.95 -26.73
N ASP A 518 4.00 -35.15 -26.92
CA ASP A 518 5.45 -35.47 -26.98
C ASP A 518 6.26 -34.64 -27.99
N GLU A 519 5.64 -33.83 -28.86
CA GLU A 519 6.29 -32.98 -29.86
C GLU A 519 6.30 -31.47 -29.50
N ALA A 520 5.66 -31.04 -28.39
CA ALA A 520 5.57 -29.64 -28.06
C ALA A 520 6.87 -29.15 -27.40
N PRO A 521 7.30 -27.91 -27.67
CA PRO A 521 8.50 -27.32 -27.04
C PRO A 521 8.32 -27.23 -25.53
N LEU A 522 9.39 -27.53 -24.76
CA LEU A 522 9.38 -27.39 -23.32
C LEU A 522 9.13 -25.93 -22.94
N ALA A 523 8.17 -25.71 -22.04
CA ALA A 523 7.92 -24.43 -21.44
C ALA A 523 8.17 -24.48 -19.92
N VAL A 524 8.95 -23.53 -19.43
CA VAL A 524 9.23 -23.40 -18.00
C VAL A 524 8.63 -22.10 -17.49
N GLU A 525 7.74 -22.20 -16.52
CA GLU A 525 7.16 -21.07 -15.84
C GLU A 525 8.03 -20.70 -14.63
N ILE A 526 8.54 -19.48 -14.60
CA ILE A 526 9.57 -19.06 -13.65
C ILE A 526 8.95 -18.43 -12.41
N GLY A 527 7.90 -17.62 -12.57
CA GLY A 527 7.30 -16.83 -11.50
C GLY A 527 6.61 -15.57 -12.00
N SER A 528 6.16 -14.75 -11.08
CA SER A 528 5.40 -13.54 -11.39
C SER A 528 6.33 -12.42 -11.87
N LEU A 529 5.94 -11.73 -12.95
CA LEU A 529 6.58 -10.49 -13.34
C LEU A 529 6.20 -9.36 -12.38
N ILE A 530 7.12 -8.42 -12.15
CA ILE A 530 6.82 -7.17 -11.44
C ILE A 530 6.15 -6.21 -12.42
N LYS A 531 5.07 -6.67 -13.02
CA LYS A 531 4.17 -5.90 -13.88
C LYS A 531 2.84 -6.64 -14.04
N VAL A 532 1.82 -5.92 -14.49
CA VAL A 532 0.50 -6.49 -14.81
C VAL A 532 0.62 -7.34 -16.08
N ALA A 533 1.00 -8.60 -15.91
CA ALA A 533 1.18 -9.58 -16.98
C ALA A 533 1.05 -11.01 -16.41
N PRO A 534 0.81 -12.02 -17.27
CA PRO A 534 0.90 -13.40 -16.85
C PRO A 534 2.31 -13.75 -16.36
N PRO A 535 2.48 -14.85 -15.60
CA PRO A 535 3.79 -15.30 -15.13
C PRO A 535 4.81 -15.44 -16.27
N LEU A 536 6.09 -15.21 -15.96
CA LEU A 536 7.17 -15.37 -16.93
C LEU A 536 7.27 -16.82 -17.36
N ARG A 537 7.11 -17.07 -18.65
CA ARG A 537 7.18 -18.38 -19.26
C ARG A 537 8.28 -18.41 -20.31
N ILE A 538 9.28 -19.27 -20.15
CA ILE A 538 10.36 -19.49 -21.09
C ILE A 538 10.03 -20.72 -21.92
N VAL A 539 10.03 -20.59 -23.25
CA VAL A 539 9.71 -21.69 -24.18
C VAL A 539 10.99 -22.06 -24.94
N PHE A 540 11.49 -23.27 -24.75
CA PHE A 540 12.67 -23.79 -25.41
C PHE A 540 12.27 -24.41 -26.77
N ASP A 541 12.42 -23.65 -27.83
CA ASP A 541 12.22 -24.11 -29.20
C ASP A 541 13.58 -24.18 -29.96
N ARG A 542 13.59 -24.92 -31.07
CA ARG A 542 14.78 -25.08 -31.90
C ARG A 542 15.07 -23.87 -32.85
N CYS A 543 14.14 -22.93 -32.88
CA CYS A 543 14.23 -21.78 -33.79
C CYS A 543 14.98 -20.60 -33.16
N ARG A 544 15.06 -20.55 -31.84
CA ARG A 544 15.67 -19.44 -31.08
C ARG A 544 16.87 -19.91 -30.27
N LYS A 545 17.80 -19.00 -30.03
CA LYS A 545 18.92 -19.26 -29.10
C LYS A 545 18.41 -19.05 -27.69
N HIS A 546 18.28 -20.09 -26.89
CA HIS A 546 17.75 -20.07 -25.51
C HIS A 546 18.74 -20.58 -24.47
N ASN A 547 20.06 -20.44 -24.74
CA ASN A 547 21.02 -20.68 -23.66
C ASN A 547 20.82 -19.64 -22.56
N THR A 548 20.83 -20.08 -21.32
CA THR A 548 20.48 -19.28 -20.14
C THR A 548 21.69 -19.10 -19.24
N LEU A 549 21.94 -17.86 -18.81
CA LEU A 549 22.95 -17.52 -17.81
C LEU A 549 22.28 -16.99 -16.56
N ILE A 550 22.63 -17.54 -15.40
CA ILE A 550 22.16 -17.13 -14.09
C ILE A 550 23.37 -16.63 -13.29
N CYS A 551 23.44 -15.34 -12.98
CA CYS A 551 24.62 -14.74 -12.36
C CYS A 551 24.28 -13.87 -11.16
N GLY A 552 25.06 -14.01 -10.07
CA GLY A 552 25.00 -13.17 -8.88
C GLY A 552 24.75 -13.92 -7.59
N SER A 553 25.14 -13.29 -6.48
CA SER A 553 25.04 -13.83 -5.10
C SER A 553 23.66 -13.56 -4.51
N GLY A 554 22.64 -14.22 -4.99
CA GLY A 554 21.34 -14.21 -4.33
C GLY A 554 21.21 -15.42 -3.46
N GLU A 555 21.43 -15.31 -2.13
CA GLU A 555 21.27 -16.41 -1.17
C GLU A 555 20.14 -17.36 -1.58
N ARG A 556 20.43 -18.62 -1.92
CA ARG A 556 19.47 -19.63 -2.39
C ARG A 556 18.63 -19.32 -3.65
N MET A 557 18.56 -18.07 -4.14
CA MET A 557 17.69 -17.74 -5.28
C MET A 557 18.24 -18.24 -6.61
N SER A 558 19.57 -18.22 -6.78
CA SER A 558 20.23 -18.83 -7.95
C SER A 558 19.98 -20.35 -7.96
N GLU A 559 20.16 -21.01 -6.82
CA GLU A 559 19.86 -22.42 -6.63
C GLU A 559 18.37 -22.74 -6.84
N ASN A 560 17.49 -21.86 -6.32
CA ASN A 560 16.06 -21.97 -6.53
C ASN A 560 15.68 -21.98 -8.01
N LEU A 561 16.23 -21.06 -8.82
CA LEU A 561 16.00 -21.02 -10.27
C LEU A 561 16.54 -22.26 -10.95
N MET A 562 17.74 -22.72 -10.61
CA MET A 562 18.33 -23.91 -11.19
C MET A 562 17.48 -25.16 -10.91
N ASN A 563 16.93 -25.27 -9.70
CA ASN A 563 16.03 -26.37 -9.33
C ASN A 563 14.68 -26.26 -10.02
N LEU A 564 14.13 -25.04 -10.23
CA LEU A 564 12.92 -24.84 -11.06
C LEU A 564 13.12 -25.38 -12.48
N TYR A 565 14.22 -25.01 -13.13
CA TYR A 565 14.55 -25.55 -14.44
C TYR A 565 14.73 -27.07 -14.43
N SER A 566 15.44 -27.60 -13.44
CA SER A 566 15.69 -29.03 -13.31
C SER A 566 14.39 -29.83 -13.25
N LEU A 567 13.46 -29.42 -12.37
CA LEU A 567 12.19 -30.09 -12.20
C LEU A 567 11.30 -29.97 -13.44
N ALA A 568 11.26 -28.80 -14.07
CA ALA A 568 10.48 -28.58 -15.30
C ALA A 568 10.98 -29.47 -16.45
N ILE A 569 12.31 -29.55 -16.62
CA ILE A 569 12.92 -30.40 -17.63
C ILE A 569 12.59 -31.88 -17.36
N LEU A 570 12.77 -32.35 -16.12
CA LEU A 570 12.56 -33.75 -15.75
C LEU A 570 11.09 -34.18 -15.78
N LYS A 571 10.14 -33.27 -15.56
CA LYS A 571 8.69 -33.56 -15.73
C LYS A 571 8.29 -33.70 -17.19
N ASN A 572 9.09 -33.19 -18.14
CA ASN A 572 8.82 -33.35 -19.57
C ASN A 572 9.39 -34.67 -20.11
N ASN A 573 8.54 -35.55 -20.61
CA ASN A 573 8.97 -36.85 -21.07
C ASN A 573 9.90 -36.83 -22.30
N GLY A 574 9.85 -35.77 -23.11
CA GLY A 574 10.70 -35.54 -24.26
C GLY A 574 11.99 -34.76 -23.95
N ALA A 575 12.48 -34.76 -22.70
CA ALA A 575 13.68 -34.02 -22.31
C ALA A 575 14.62 -34.84 -21.43
N LYS A 576 15.93 -34.59 -21.58
CA LYS A 576 17.01 -35.14 -20.76
C LYS A 576 17.81 -34.02 -20.12
N LEU A 577 18.27 -34.23 -18.88
CA LEU A 577 19.07 -33.31 -18.10
C LEU A 577 20.42 -33.92 -17.71
N TYR A 578 21.51 -33.32 -18.19
CA TYR A 578 22.87 -33.54 -17.71
C TYR A 578 23.21 -32.43 -16.72
N CYS A 579 23.59 -32.79 -15.49
CA CYS A 579 23.88 -31.85 -14.43
C CYS A 579 25.34 -31.94 -13.98
N PHE A 580 26.06 -30.80 -14.02
CA PHE A 580 27.45 -30.67 -13.55
C PHE A 580 27.39 -29.64 -12.40
N ASP A 581 27.82 -30.00 -11.19
CA ASP A 581 27.79 -29.14 -10.02
C ASP A 581 29.20 -28.96 -9.43
N GLY A 582 29.69 -27.71 -9.43
CA GLY A 582 31.02 -27.39 -8.91
C GLY A 582 31.19 -27.60 -7.41
N GLU A 583 30.12 -27.42 -6.60
CA GLU A 583 30.20 -27.74 -5.17
C GLU A 583 30.42 -29.24 -4.93
N ARG A 584 29.75 -30.09 -5.68
CA ARG A 584 29.87 -31.54 -5.56
C ARG A 584 31.27 -32.02 -5.91
N LEU A 585 31.97 -31.34 -6.84
CA LEU A 585 33.35 -31.64 -7.14
C LEU A 585 34.29 -31.35 -5.97
N LEU A 586 33.89 -30.53 -5.02
CA LEU A 586 34.65 -30.21 -3.80
C LEU A 586 34.30 -31.12 -2.62
N GLY A 587 33.16 -31.82 -2.67
CA GLY A 587 32.70 -32.73 -1.63
C GLY A 587 31.17 -32.78 -1.54
N PRO A 588 30.60 -33.51 -0.55
CA PRO A 588 29.17 -33.63 -0.36
C PRO A 588 28.50 -32.23 -0.17
N SER A 589 27.41 -32.00 -0.88
CA SER A 589 26.64 -30.75 -0.87
C SER A 589 25.21 -30.94 -0.30
N GLN A 590 24.60 -29.85 0.19
CA GLN A 590 23.20 -29.88 0.56
C GLN A 590 22.29 -30.14 -0.65
N ALA A 591 22.75 -29.85 -1.85
CA ALA A 591 22.05 -30.14 -3.09
C ALA A 591 21.91 -31.63 -3.39
N ASP A 592 22.73 -32.50 -2.77
CA ASP A 592 22.71 -33.95 -3.01
C ASP A 592 21.34 -34.57 -2.76
N ARG A 593 20.57 -34.08 -1.77
CA ARG A 593 19.21 -34.52 -1.50
C ARG A 593 18.25 -34.28 -2.67
N PHE A 594 18.42 -33.19 -3.41
CA PHE A 594 17.64 -32.93 -4.62
C PHE A 594 18.08 -33.85 -5.76
N TYR A 595 19.35 -34.15 -5.89
CA TYR A 595 19.84 -35.08 -6.91
C TYR A 595 19.36 -36.51 -6.67
N GLU A 596 19.23 -36.95 -5.43
CA GLU A 596 18.59 -38.22 -5.09
C GLU A 596 17.13 -38.26 -5.60
N GLU A 597 16.36 -37.20 -5.43
CA GLU A 597 15.00 -37.11 -5.96
C GLU A 597 14.96 -37.04 -7.49
N TYR A 598 15.93 -36.35 -8.13
CA TYR A 598 16.02 -36.29 -9.59
C TYR A 598 16.44 -37.62 -10.21
N ALA A 599 17.25 -38.44 -9.54
CA ALA A 599 17.63 -39.78 -9.99
C ALA A 599 16.45 -40.72 -10.20
N ARG A 600 15.30 -40.45 -9.55
CA ARG A 600 14.03 -41.20 -9.73
C ARG A 600 13.45 -41.10 -11.16
N PHE A 601 13.87 -40.08 -11.91
CA PHE A 601 13.49 -39.95 -13.33
C PHE A 601 14.32 -40.85 -14.28
N GLY A 602 15.20 -41.71 -13.73
CA GLY A 602 15.93 -42.71 -14.46
C GLY A 602 16.86 -42.15 -15.53
N SER A 603 16.84 -42.69 -16.74
CA SER A 603 17.75 -42.29 -17.84
C SER A 603 17.56 -40.83 -18.34
N ARG A 604 16.55 -40.12 -17.82
CA ARG A 604 16.33 -38.69 -18.14
C ARG A 604 17.22 -37.74 -17.31
N PHE A 605 17.81 -38.24 -16.24
CA PHE A 605 18.73 -37.49 -15.39
C PHE A 605 20.11 -38.14 -15.34
N THR A 606 21.13 -37.36 -15.62
CA THR A 606 22.53 -37.79 -15.54
C THR A 606 23.29 -36.79 -14.69
N MET A 607 23.87 -37.23 -13.59
CA MET A 607 24.76 -36.44 -12.74
C MET A 607 26.21 -36.79 -13.07
N ALA A 608 27.05 -35.77 -13.31
CA ALA A 608 28.47 -35.97 -13.45
C ALA A 608 29.14 -35.83 -12.08
N ASP A 609 29.69 -36.91 -11.55
CA ASP A 609 30.27 -36.96 -10.21
C ASP A 609 31.78 -36.59 -10.19
N GLY A 610 32.40 -36.41 -11.37
CA GLY A 610 33.81 -36.06 -11.50
C GLY A 610 34.16 -35.43 -12.81
N ARG A 611 35.43 -34.96 -12.92
CA ARG A 611 35.94 -34.30 -14.15
C ARG A 611 35.90 -35.25 -15.36
N GLY A 612 36.21 -36.54 -15.17
CA GLY A 612 36.10 -37.53 -16.23
C GLY A 612 34.66 -37.76 -16.72
N ASP A 613 33.68 -37.75 -15.80
CA ASP A 613 32.28 -37.90 -16.17
C ASP A 613 31.77 -36.69 -16.97
N ILE A 614 32.24 -35.46 -16.63
CA ILE A 614 31.94 -34.28 -17.42
C ILE A 614 32.38 -34.44 -18.85
N ILE A 615 33.64 -34.91 -19.05
CA ILE A 615 34.22 -35.15 -20.39
C ILE A 615 33.40 -36.20 -21.14
N ARG A 616 33.03 -37.33 -20.47
CA ARG A 616 32.20 -38.37 -21.09
C ARG A 616 30.83 -37.83 -21.51
N CYS A 617 30.19 -37.06 -20.64
CA CYS A 617 28.88 -36.45 -20.93
C CYS A 617 28.95 -35.48 -22.13
N ILE A 618 29.99 -34.64 -22.22
CA ILE A 618 30.16 -33.73 -23.34
C ILE A 618 30.40 -34.50 -24.64
N ASN A 619 31.23 -35.54 -24.62
CA ASN A 619 31.47 -36.39 -25.76
C ASN A 619 30.18 -37.10 -26.21
N GLU A 620 29.40 -37.72 -25.29
CA GLU A 620 28.11 -38.33 -25.59
C GLU A 620 27.14 -37.35 -26.26
N VAL A 621 26.98 -36.15 -25.70
CA VAL A 621 26.08 -35.13 -26.25
C VAL A 621 26.58 -34.65 -27.61
N TYR A 622 27.90 -34.55 -27.83
CA TYR A 622 28.46 -34.18 -29.13
C TYR A 622 28.19 -35.27 -30.18
N ASP A 623 28.22 -36.53 -29.84
CA ASP A 623 27.89 -37.64 -30.74
C ASP A 623 26.39 -37.58 -31.12
N ILE A 624 25.49 -37.29 -30.16
CA ILE A 624 24.09 -37.04 -30.42
C ILE A 624 23.90 -35.85 -31.36
N TYR A 625 24.63 -34.75 -31.15
CA TYR A 625 24.60 -33.55 -32.00
C TYR A 625 24.99 -33.90 -33.43
N THR A 626 26.07 -34.66 -33.63
CA THR A 626 26.53 -35.04 -34.97
C THR A 626 25.55 -35.96 -35.66
N ALA A 627 24.89 -36.85 -34.93
CA ALA A 627 23.80 -37.68 -35.45
C ALA A 627 22.57 -36.85 -35.86
N ARG A 628 22.23 -35.81 -35.09
CA ARG A 628 21.11 -34.90 -35.38
C ARG A 628 21.37 -33.98 -36.59
N LYS A 629 22.62 -33.75 -36.97
CA LYS A 629 22.93 -33.07 -38.25
C LYS A 629 22.40 -33.86 -39.45
N LYS A 630 22.33 -35.18 -39.34
CA LYS A 630 21.80 -36.03 -40.40
C LYS A 630 20.27 -36.15 -40.35
N LYS A 631 19.70 -36.21 -39.13
CA LYS A 631 18.27 -36.28 -38.90
C LYS A 631 17.93 -35.54 -37.62
N ASN A 632 17.36 -34.32 -37.73
CA ASN A 632 17.08 -33.48 -36.62
C ASN A 632 15.78 -33.93 -35.88
N SER A 633 15.88 -35.02 -35.12
CA SER A 633 14.78 -35.58 -34.30
C SER A 633 15.36 -36.09 -32.97
N GLY A 634 14.48 -36.24 -31.97
CA GLY A 634 14.77 -36.80 -30.66
C GLY A 634 14.53 -35.79 -29.54
N ASP A 635 14.66 -36.25 -28.30
CA ASP A 635 14.39 -35.51 -27.07
C ASP A 635 15.23 -34.25 -26.96
N GLN A 636 14.71 -33.24 -26.29
CA GLN A 636 15.51 -32.04 -25.93
C GLN A 636 16.58 -32.40 -24.88
N ILE A 637 17.78 -31.89 -25.04
CA ILE A 637 18.90 -32.12 -24.14
C ILE A 637 19.26 -30.83 -23.45
N PHE A 638 19.34 -30.86 -22.13
CA PHE A 638 19.76 -29.74 -21.31
C PHE A 638 21.04 -30.09 -20.58
N ILE A 639 22.06 -29.20 -20.70
CA ILE A 639 23.29 -29.27 -19.95
C ILE A 639 23.24 -28.15 -18.91
N MET A 640 23.12 -28.51 -17.65
CA MET A 640 23.09 -27.59 -16.54
C MET A 640 24.45 -27.59 -15.83
N ILE A 641 25.07 -26.42 -15.77
CA ILE A 641 26.35 -26.18 -15.10
C ILE A 641 26.07 -25.30 -13.90
N LYS A 642 26.10 -25.87 -12.69
CA LYS A 642 25.93 -25.15 -11.44
C LYS A 642 27.29 -24.79 -10.84
N ASN A 643 27.32 -23.61 -10.21
CA ASN A 643 28.54 -23.18 -9.47
C ASN A 643 29.81 -23.14 -10.35
N LEU A 644 29.72 -22.47 -11.51
CA LEU A 644 30.80 -22.33 -12.49
C LEU A 644 32.12 -21.88 -11.83
N GLN A 645 32.09 -21.05 -10.79
CA GLN A 645 33.25 -20.55 -10.09
C GLN A 645 34.14 -21.67 -9.51
N PHE A 646 33.62 -22.86 -9.24
CA PHE A 646 34.31 -24.02 -8.70
C PHE A 646 34.69 -25.06 -9.78
N MET A 647 34.42 -24.76 -11.06
CA MET A 647 34.59 -25.72 -12.17
C MET A 647 35.75 -25.35 -13.09
N ASP A 648 36.99 -25.55 -12.64
CA ASP A 648 38.19 -25.17 -13.42
C ASP A 648 38.23 -25.82 -14.81
N ILE A 649 37.86 -27.10 -14.90
CA ILE A 649 37.82 -27.82 -16.19
C ILE A 649 36.87 -27.18 -17.19
N ILE A 650 35.65 -26.77 -16.75
CA ILE A 650 34.67 -26.10 -17.61
C ILE A 650 35.15 -24.69 -17.97
N LYS A 651 35.77 -23.97 -17.01
CA LYS A 651 36.36 -22.65 -17.31
C LYS A 651 37.44 -22.72 -18.36
N SER A 652 38.34 -23.71 -18.29
CA SER A 652 39.36 -23.93 -19.31
C SER A 652 38.74 -24.29 -20.67
N MET A 653 37.74 -25.17 -20.69
CA MET A 653 37.02 -25.51 -21.94
C MET A 653 36.36 -24.29 -22.57
N LEU A 654 35.70 -23.44 -21.76
CA LEU A 654 35.03 -22.22 -22.25
C LEU A 654 36.02 -21.15 -22.77
N LYS A 655 37.31 -21.21 -22.35
CA LYS A 655 38.38 -20.38 -22.89
C LYS A 655 38.98 -20.97 -24.18
N GLY A 656 38.58 -22.16 -24.59
CA GLY A 656 39.16 -22.88 -25.73
C GLY A 656 40.52 -23.49 -25.42
N GLU A 657 40.87 -23.63 -24.12
CA GLU A 657 42.11 -24.29 -23.72
C GLU A 657 41.99 -25.80 -24.01
N PRO A 658 42.95 -26.43 -24.70
CA PRO A 658 42.87 -27.87 -24.97
C PRO A 658 43.00 -28.66 -23.67
N ILE A 659 42.14 -29.66 -23.50
CA ILE A 659 42.16 -30.58 -22.37
C ILE A 659 42.75 -31.90 -22.83
N ASP A 660 43.76 -32.40 -22.13
CA ASP A 660 44.27 -33.75 -22.35
C ASP A 660 43.29 -34.75 -21.66
N GLU A 661 42.49 -35.41 -22.45
CA GLU A 661 41.47 -36.35 -21.96
C GLU A 661 42.09 -37.55 -21.24
N SER A 662 43.38 -37.90 -21.53
CA SER A 662 44.09 -39.01 -20.87
C SER A 662 44.41 -38.75 -19.39
N ASP A 663 44.44 -37.47 -18.97
CA ASP A 663 44.63 -37.09 -17.58
C ASP A 663 43.39 -37.43 -16.70
N TYR A 664 42.23 -37.67 -17.34
CA TYR A 664 40.92 -37.80 -16.67
C TYR A 664 40.17 -39.11 -17.04
N LEU A 665 40.53 -39.79 -18.13
CA LEU A 665 39.87 -41.01 -18.61
C LEU A 665 40.89 -42.12 -18.86
N GLU A 666 40.70 -43.27 -18.22
CA GLU A 666 41.58 -44.46 -18.41
C GLU A 666 41.48 -45.05 -19.86
N ASP A 667 40.40 -44.83 -20.52
CA ASP A 667 40.11 -45.32 -21.89
C ASP A 667 40.17 -44.17 -22.93
N ALA A 668 40.90 -43.09 -22.68
CA ALA A 668 41.01 -41.96 -23.62
C ALA A 668 41.66 -42.42 -24.93
N PRO A 669 41.13 -42.10 -26.14
CA PRO A 669 41.82 -42.38 -27.39
C PRO A 669 43.14 -41.62 -27.40
N VAL A 670 44.22 -42.38 -27.59
CA VAL A 670 45.57 -41.80 -27.72
C VAL A 670 45.54 -40.86 -28.93
N GLN A 671 45.78 -39.58 -28.72
CA GLN A 671 45.99 -38.65 -29.84
C GLN A 671 47.32 -39.02 -30.53
N GLU A 672 47.26 -39.70 -31.66
CA GLU A 672 48.44 -39.87 -32.54
C GLU A 672 48.76 -38.46 -33.06
N VAL A 673 49.90 -37.92 -32.66
CA VAL A 673 50.45 -36.71 -33.24
C VAL A 673 50.84 -37.09 -34.69
N PRO A 674 50.32 -36.43 -35.74
CA PRO A 674 50.77 -36.77 -37.10
C PRO A 674 52.25 -36.51 -37.24
N ASP A 675 53.00 -37.54 -37.67
CA ASP A 675 54.44 -37.50 -37.88
C ASP A 675 54.82 -36.58 -39.10
N ASP A 676 53.84 -36.04 -39.85
CA ASP A 676 54.05 -35.20 -40.97
C ASP A 676 53.49 -33.81 -40.83
N PRO A 677 54.36 -32.76 -40.66
CA PRO A 677 53.87 -31.38 -40.51
C PRO A 677 53.26 -30.75 -41.78
N PHE A 678 53.14 -31.50 -42.89
CA PHE A 678 52.66 -31.04 -44.20
C PHE A 678 51.45 -31.81 -44.76
N ASP A 679 50.78 -32.67 -43.99
CA ASP A 679 49.55 -33.30 -44.46
C ASP A 679 48.38 -32.36 -44.40
N PHE A 680 48.07 -31.68 -45.50
CA PHE A 680 46.85 -30.93 -45.71
C PHE A 680 45.71 -31.83 -46.11
N GLY A 681 45.29 -32.73 -45.23
CA GLY A 681 44.12 -33.60 -45.40
C GLY A 681 42.85 -32.80 -45.53
N MET A 682 42.21 -32.82 -46.70
CA MET A 682 40.89 -32.22 -46.97
C MET A 682 39.75 -33.12 -46.46
N GLY A 683 39.84 -33.53 -45.22
CA GLY A 683 38.73 -34.18 -44.50
C GLY A 683 38.85 -33.79 -43.05
N ILE A 684 37.94 -32.95 -42.53
CA ILE A 684 37.89 -32.71 -41.10
C ILE A 684 37.43 -34.02 -40.47
N ASP A 685 38.36 -34.80 -39.95
CA ASP A 685 38.08 -35.97 -39.14
C ASP A 685 37.58 -35.44 -37.77
N THR A 686 36.27 -35.52 -37.59
CA THR A 686 35.60 -35.05 -36.34
C THR A 686 35.90 -35.93 -35.13
N SER A 687 36.59 -37.08 -35.31
CA SER A 687 37.03 -37.98 -34.22
C SER A 687 38.26 -37.44 -33.46
N ALA A 688 39.01 -36.48 -34.04
CA ALA A 688 40.17 -35.86 -33.45
C ALA A 688 39.89 -34.50 -32.77
N MET A 689 38.63 -34.06 -32.68
CA MET A 689 38.28 -32.77 -32.10
C MET A 689 38.39 -32.79 -30.58
N ASN A 690 39.14 -31.83 -29.98
CA ASN A 690 39.31 -31.72 -28.54
C ASN A 690 37.95 -31.48 -27.84
N VAL A 691 37.80 -31.95 -26.61
CA VAL A 691 36.54 -31.80 -25.85
C VAL A 691 36.15 -30.34 -25.62
N SER A 692 37.13 -29.45 -25.53
CA SER A 692 36.88 -27.99 -25.46
C SER A 692 36.20 -27.47 -26.71
N ASP A 693 36.68 -27.87 -27.89
CA ASP A 693 36.08 -27.46 -29.17
C ASP A 693 34.72 -28.07 -29.35
N LYS A 694 34.49 -29.28 -28.87
CA LYS A 694 33.16 -29.93 -28.87
C LYS A 694 32.14 -29.14 -28.00
N LEU A 695 32.54 -28.74 -26.80
CA LEU A 695 31.70 -27.92 -25.90
C LEU A 695 31.34 -26.57 -26.55
N LEU A 696 32.35 -25.86 -27.08
CA LEU A 696 32.17 -24.57 -27.76
C LEU A 696 31.22 -24.72 -28.97
N LYS A 697 31.37 -25.79 -29.73
CA LYS A 697 30.49 -26.10 -30.87
C LYS A 697 29.07 -26.40 -30.46
N LEU A 698 28.88 -27.12 -29.38
CA LEU A 698 27.56 -27.37 -28.80
C LEU A 698 26.88 -26.07 -28.32
N ILE A 699 27.64 -25.15 -27.70
CA ILE A 699 27.11 -23.84 -27.26
C ILE A 699 26.74 -22.97 -28.46
N ASP A 700 27.51 -23.02 -29.55
CA ASP A 700 27.26 -22.18 -30.75
C ASP A 700 26.05 -22.62 -31.56
N ASP A 701 25.99 -23.92 -31.87
CA ASP A 701 25.02 -24.49 -32.81
C ASP A 701 23.96 -25.39 -32.17
N GLY A 702 24.17 -25.87 -30.92
CA GLY A 702 23.37 -26.94 -30.29
C GLY A 702 21.87 -26.65 -30.20
N THR A 703 21.51 -25.38 -29.97
CA THR A 703 20.10 -24.97 -29.81
C THR A 703 19.27 -25.33 -31.06
N ALA A 704 19.80 -25.24 -32.25
CA ALA A 704 19.13 -25.62 -33.50
C ALA A 704 18.82 -27.15 -33.58
N TYR A 705 19.54 -27.91 -32.79
CA TYR A 705 19.41 -29.38 -32.71
C TYR A 705 18.76 -29.85 -31.38
N GLY A 706 18.17 -28.90 -30.61
CA GLY A 706 17.47 -29.17 -29.34
C GLY A 706 18.45 -29.46 -28.18
N ILE A 707 19.62 -28.87 -28.17
CA ILE A 707 20.60 -28.97 -27.10
C ILE A 707 20.78 -27.57 -26.49
N PHE A 708 20.48 -27.41 -25.19
CA PHE A 708 20.46 -26.14 -24.51
C PHE A 708 21.37 -26.13 -23.28
N PHE A 709 21.95 -24.97 -22.98
CA PHE A 709 22.82 -24.77 -21.82
C PHE A 709 22.16 -23.85 -20.80
N ILE A 710 22.27 -24.21 -19.52
CA ILE A 710 21.89 -23.38 -18.38
C ILE A 710 23.11 -23.30 -17.46
N ILE A 711 23.72 -22.11 -17.37
CA ILE A 711 24.94 -21.91 -16.58
C ILE A 711 24.63 -21.00 -15.39
N GLY A 712 25.01 -21.41 -14.18
CA GLY A 712 24.93 -20.63 -12.97
C GLY A 712 26.27 -20.32 -12.34
N SER A 713 26.47 -19.03 -11.95
CA SER A 713 27.61 -18.56 -11.20
C SER A 713 27.21 -17.55 -10.14
N ILE A 714 27.72 -17.68 -8.92
CA ILE A 714 27.44 -16.70 -7.84
C ILE A 714 28.25 -15.40 -8.01
N GLU A 715 29.27 -15.40 -8.82
CA GLU A 715 30.13 -14.26 -9.09
C GLU A 715 30.30 -14.01 -10.60
N PHE A 716 30.34 -12.75 -10.99
CA PHE A 716 30.56 -12.38 -12.38
C PHE A 716 32.02 -12.58 -12.86
N GLN A 717 32.98 -12.53 -11.93
CA GLN A 717 34.41 -12.64 -12.29
C GLN A 717 34.69 -13.94 -13.05
N SER A 718 34.18 -15.07 -12.59
CA SER A 718 34.35 -16.37 -13.27
C SER A 718 33.74 -16.38 -14.69
N VAL A 719 32.55 -15.78 -14.84
CA VAL A 719 31.89 -15.60 -16.16
C VAL A 719 32.73 -14.72 -17.06
N LYS A 720 33.23 -13.61 -16.54
CA LYS A 720 34.07 -12.65 -17.30
C LYS A 720 35.37 -13.29 -17.81
N GLU A 721 36.04 -14.07 -16.97
CA GLU A 721 37.30 -14.72 -17.30
C GLU A 721 37.15 -15.77 -18.42
N CYS A 722 36.08 -16.57 -18.40
CA CYS A 722 35.96 -17.69 -19.35
C CYS A 722 34.99 -17.43 -20.50
N MET A 723 33.99 -16.54 -20.35
CA MET A 723 32.96 -16.33 -21.37
C MET A 723 33.07 -14.98 -22.08
N TYR A 724 33.73 -13.96 -21.48
CA TYR A 724 33.89 -12.64 -22.09
C TYR A 724 35.23 -12.43 -22.71
N PHE A 725 36.31 -12.81 -22.03
CA PHE A 725 37.72 -12.66 -22.48
C PHE A 725 38.27 -13.88 -23.21
N GLY A 726 37.63 -15.05 -23.16
CA GLY A 726 38.00 -16.24 -23.91
C GLY A 726 37.42 -16.20 -25.34
N GLU A 727 36.79 -17.28 -25.77
CA GLU A 727 36.13 -17.42 -27.07
C GLU A 727 34.85 -16.59 -27.21
N ASN A 728 34.65 -15.62 -26.32
CA ASN A 728 33.49 -14.70 -26.27
C ASN A 728 32.14 -15.41 -26.45
N THR A 729 31.93 -16.44 -25.62
CA THR A 729 30.68 -17.23 -25.64
C THR A 729 29.50 -16.53 -24.98
N LEU A 730 29.71 -15.44 -24.23
CA LEU A 730 28.65 -14.70 -23.52
C LEU A 730 27.49 -14.25 -24.44
N PRO A 731 27.68 -13.80 -25.69
CA PRO A 731 26.58 -13.48 -26.60
C PRO A 731 25.70 -14.68 -26.99
N LYS A 732 26.16 -15.91 -26.75
CA LYS A 732 25.40 -17.15 -27.00
C LYS A 732 24.43 -17.48 -25.89
N PHE A 733 24.45 -16.70 -24.81
CA PHE A 733 23.52 -16.76 -23.68
C PHE A 733 22.67 -15.49 -23.66
N PRO A 734 21.64 -15.41 -24.50
CA PRO A 734 20.75 -14.23 -24.56
C PRO A 734 19.78 -14.14 -23.40
N GLU A 735 19.39 -15.28 -22.81
CA GLU A 735 18.53 -15.33 -21.64
C GLU A 735 19.36 -15.17 -20.38
N ARG A 736 19.20 -14.07 -19.65
CA ARG A 736 20.06 -13.73 -18.52
C ARG A 736 19.25 -13.39 -17.28
N TYR A 737 19.63 -14.01 -16.15
CA TYR A 737 19.14 -13.66 -14.83
C TYR A 737 20.27 -13.02 -14.02
N VAL A 738 20.04 -11.85 -13.48
CA VAL A 738 21.03 -11.12 -12.68
C VAL A 738 20.47 -10.85 -11.29
N PHE A 739 21.15 -11.38 -10.29
CA PHE A 739 20.90 -11.15 -8.88
C PHE A 739 21.81 -10.03 -8.33
N SER A 740 22.02 -10.01 -7.01
CA SER A 740 22.84 -9.03 -6.32
C SER A 740 24.30 -9.10 -6.78
N LEU A 741 24.67 -8.17 -7.64
CA LEU A 741 26.04 -7.88 -8.09
C LEU A 741 26.35 -6.41 -7.79
N ASN A 742 27.58 -5.95 -8.06
CA ASN A 742 27.82 -4.52 -8.16
C ASN A 742 27.22 -3.96 -9.47
N ASP A 743 26.87 -2.66 -9.49
CA ASP A 743 26.15 -2.06 -10.62
C ASP A 743 26.93 -2.19 -11.96
N SER A 744 28.26 -2.09 -11.95
CA SER A 744 29.11 -2.20 -13.17
C SER A 744 29.09 -3.61 -13.77
N ASP A 745 29.15 -4.65 -12.92
CA ASP A 745 29.10 -6.04 -13.37
C ASP A 745 27.69 -6.40 -13.86
N ALA A 746 26.66 -5.90 -13.17
CA ALA A 746 25.28 -6.09 -13.56
C ALA A 746 24.98 -5.44 -14.93
N GLU A 747 25.43 -4.20 -15.16
CA GLU A 747 25.30 -3.51 -16.45
C GLU A 747 26.07 -4.22 -17.60
N SER A 748 27.15 -4.93 -17.29
CA SER A 748 27.85 -5.76 -18.28
C SER A 748 27.03 -6.95 -18.76
N LEU A 749 26.08 -7.41 -17.95
CA LEU A 749 25.18 -8.52 -18.25
C LEU A 749 23.85 -8.05 -18.84
N ILE A 750 23.25 -7.03 -18.25
CA ILE A 750 21.95 -6.47 -18.64
C ILE A 750 22.06 -4.94 -18.63
N GLU A 751 21.80 -4.31 -19.76
CA GLU A 751 21.89 -2.86 -19.91
C GLU A 751 20.84 -2.12 -19.09
N ASN A 752 21.19 -0.97 -18.52
CA ASN A 752 20.27 -0.03 -17.84
C ASN A 752 19.54 -0.57 -16.59
N ILE A 753 20.17 -1.46 -15.82
CA ILE A 753 19.65 -1.94 -14.53
C ILE A 753 20.45 -1.33 -13.37
N SER A 754 19.80 -1.26 -12.19
CA SER A 754 20.45 -0.95 -10.92
C SER A 754 20.09 -2.02 -9.90
N VAL A 755 21.07 -2.79 -9.47
CA VAL A 755 20.89 -3.91 -8.55
C VAL A 755 20.54 -3.43 -7.14
N LYS A 756 20.86 -2.16 -6.81
CA LYS A 756 20.48 -1.53 -5.54
C LYS A 756 18.97 -1.42 -5.34
N SER A 757 18.21 -1.43 -6.45
CA SER A 757 16.74 -1.40 -6.41
C SER A 757 16.10 -2.79 -6.30
N LEU A 758 16.88 -3.88 -6.38
CA LEU A 758 16.36 -5.23 -6.22
C LEU A 758 15.86 -5.45 -4.79
N LYS A 759 14.59 -5.70 -4.66
CA LYS A 759 14.00 -6.14 -3.39
C LYS A 759 14.29 -7.62 -3.13
N HIS A 760 14.16 -8.00 -1.88
CA HIS A 760 14.27 -9.39 -1.45
C HIS A 760 13.38 -10.31 -2.32
N ASN A 761 13.91 -11.45 -2.75
CA ASN A 761 13.24 -12.44 -3.60
C ASN A 761 12.89 -11.99 -5.03
N THR A 762 13.58 -11.01 -5.59
CA THR A 762 13.43 -10.63 -7.00
C THR A 762 14.75 -10.80 -7.79
N VAL A 763 14.62 -10.92 -9.10
CA VAL A 763 15.75 -11.04 -10.02
C VAL A 763 15.49 -10.21 -11.27
N TYR A 764 16.51 -9.59 -11.85
CA TYR A 764 16.42 -9.07 -13.20
C TYR A 764 16.55 -10.19 -14.21
N TYR A 765 15.67 -10.19 -15.18
CA TYR A 765 15.69 -11.09 -16.34
C TYR A 765 15.75 -10.27 -17.62
N SER A 766 16.59 -10.70 -18.57
CA SER A 766 16.63 -10.17 -19.92
C SER A 766 16.45 -11.29 -20.93
N ASP A 767 15.61 -11.06 -21.93
CA ASP A 767 15.32 -11.98 -23.00
C ASP A 767 16.25 -11.80 -24.22
N SER A 768 16.09 -12.66 -25.22
CA SER A 768 16.88 -12.67 -26.46
C SER A 768 16.77 -11.40 -27.33
N ILE A 769 15.76 -10.56 -27.08
CA ILE A 769 15.56 -9.28 -27.76
C ILE A 769 15.86 -8.09 -26.85
N LYS A 770 16.54 -8.33 -25.74
CA LYS A 770 16.97 -7.36 -24.73
C LYS A 770 15.84 -6.64 -23.97
N ASN A 771 14.64 -7.22 -23.91
CA ASN A 771 13.65 -6.74 -22.96
C ASN A 771 14.07 -7.12 -21.54
N THR A 772 14.02 -6.17 -20.62
CA THR A 772 14.40 -6.38 -19.23
C THR A 772 13.18 -6.32 -18.34
N PHE A 773 13.06 -7.31 -17.45
CA PHE A 773 11.97 -7.44 -16.51
C PHE A 773 12.50 -7.71 -15.11
N GLN A 774 11.79 -7.25 -14.09
CA GLN A 774 11.96 -7.77 -12.75
C GLN A 774 10.99 -8.95 -12.56
N VAL A 775 11.50 -10.03 -12.05
CA VAL A 775 10.78 -11.29 -11.85
C VAL A 775 10.84 -11.67 -10.38
N LYS A 776 9.77 -12.21 -9.88
CA LYS A 776 9.66 -12.86 -8.58
C LYS A 776 9.50 -14.35 -8.82
N PRO A 777 10.59 -15.12 -8.75
CA PRO A 777 10.55 -16.56 -9.02
C PRO A 777 9.66 -17.29 -8.01
N TYR A 778 9.06 -18.39 -8.42
CA TYR A 778 8.42 -19.32 -7.50
C TYR A 778 9.44 -19.88 -6.51
N VAL A 779 9.00 -20.13 -5.28
CA VAL A 779 9.87 -20.76 -4.27
C VAL A 779 9.86 -22.26 -4.47
N PHE A 780 11.04 -22.81 -4.72
CA PHE A 780 11.23 -24.24 -4.85
C PHE A 780 11.04 -24.92 -3.48
N PRO A 781 10.34 -26.08 -3.42
CA PRO A 781 10.10 -26.78 -2.18
C PRO A 781 11.41 -27.32 -1.56
N SER A 782 11.36 -27.62 -0.26
CA SER A 782 12.42 -28.41 0.39
C SER A 782 12.52 -29.81 -0.24
N ALA A 783 13.64 -30.50 -0.02
CA ALA A 783 13.81 -31.85 -0.54
C ALA A 783 12.75 -32.83 0.01
N GLU A 784 12.33 -32.63 1.27
CA GLU A 784 11.29 -33.42 1.91
C GLU A 784 9.91 -33.17 1.27
N GLU A 785 9.55 -31.92 1.02
CA GLU A 785 8.29 -31.55 0.34
C GLU A 785 8.27 -32.04 -1.12
N LEU A 786 9.42 -31.92 -1.80
CA LEU A 786 9.57 -32.44 -3.16
C LEU A 786 9.40 -33.97 -3.19
N HIS A 787 9.99 -34.69 -2.22
CA HIS A 787 9.85 -36.13 -2.06
C HIS A 787 8.37 -36.53 -1.93
N ILE A 788 7.62 -35.89 -1.04
CA ILE A 788 6.19 -36.12 -0.83
C ILE A 788 5.42 -35.87 -2.12
N HIS A 789 5.69 -34.76 -2.81
CA HIS A 789 5.03 -34.39 -4.06
C HIS A 789 5.30 -35.42 -5.16
N LEU A 790 6.56 -35.83 -5.35
CA LEU A 790 6.92 -36.82 -6.37
C LEU A 790 6.30 -38.20 -6.07
N ASN A 791 6.18 -38.60 -4.80
CA ASN A 791 5.46 -39.82 -4.43
C ASN A 791 4.00 -39.77 -4.83
N SER A 792 3.33 -38.64 -4.71
CA SER A 792 1.92 -38.49 -5.12
C SER A 792 1.73 -38.52 -6.64
N VAL A 793 2.73 -38.04 -7.40
CA VAL A 793 2.63 -37.93 -8.87
C VAL A 793 3.17 -39.16 -9.58
N ILE A 794 4.28 -39.76 -9.10
CA ILE A 794 4.91 -40.94 -9.73
C ILE A 794 4.29 -42.22 -9.18
N GLY A 795 3.88 -42.30 -7.92
CA GLY A 795 3.29 -43.45 -7.28
C GLY A 795 1.81 -43.71 -7.63
N GLY A 796 1.15 -42.82 -8.34
CA GLY A 796 -0.23 -42.97 -8.81
C GLY A 796 -0.39 -43.74 -10.14
N ASN A 797 0.71 -44.20 -10.72
CA ASN A 797 0.73 -44.94 -11.98
C ASN A 797 1.18 -46.44 -11.82
N GLU A 798 1.16 -46.99 -10.58
CA GLU A 798 1.27 -48.45 -10.36
C GLU A 798 -0.09 -49.11 -10.14
#